data_dd959c7d89ab3f7ccfe7e71880605be9
#
_entry.id   dd959c7d89ab3f7ccfe7e71880605be9
#
_cell.length_a   1.000
_cell.length_b   1.000
_cell.length_c   1.000
_cell.angle_alpha   90.00
_cell.angle_beta   90.00
_cell.angle_gamma   90.00
#
_symmetry.space_group_name_H-M   'P 1'
#
loop_
_entity.id
_entity.type
_entity.pdbx_description
1 polymer ?
#
loop_
_entity_poly.entity_id
_entity_poly.type
_entity_poly.pdbx_seq_one_letter_code
_entity_poly.pdbx_strand_id
1 'polypeptide(L)'
;MDPSDPSSIRFGAYELDLAAGVLRKNGTRIRCQEQPLQVLAALSERPGELVTREELRRRVWPRDTFVDFDHALNTAIKKIRAALNDDADAPRYIETVPRRGYRFVAAIENPVEQDGERKATSSPGLPPPARANHDRPLAMTGIAVILIGLLGVVWKFAPWHGDASTSPEFRRLTFEVSELGSARFTPDGASLVYSAAWQPNKTDIYEQRLDVPGPQQLGFSNERLLAVSPQAELAVLGQGSDSSTNFAHRQVVGTLASVPFNGGAPRELLPQVEAADWSPTGQLAVVRRMGNKSRLEFPIGKVLYESNGWIATPRFSRKGDSIAFVDHPGALDDRGSVAIVDLNGKKTKASEFWESVRGLAWNPRGDEVWFAAARSGLSRALYAVNLTGRERRVLGVAGGLSLHDISRDGRVLLSRDNERMGIVFVGAGETEARELSWKDWSRVMDISPDGKRILFGEEGEDSGPTYQVGLRPTDGSSVVILGSGGAQSLSPDGKWALSLMPAPNEELVLLPTGAGSSRTLERGAIERYQFAGARWFPDSSQIVFAGYEAGHGPRCYVQSIEGGEPIAFTPDGIDSCRVSPSGGILAITEESRALLYHSHSSKQPDKELKFEKGEEPIAWSPDDKFLYLVQTQREPRTITRFEVASGRRLPWKQLPPPPARAAIKSEHVVITPDGQSLAYTYSSHSSDLYLVLGLK
;
A
#
# COMPACT_ATOMS: atom_id res chain seq x y z
N MET A 1 52.11 -3.88 1.59
CA MET A 1 50.89 -4.61 1.88
C MET A 1 51.24 -6.08 1.66
N ASP A 2 51.17 -6.85 2.72
CA ASP A 2 51.57 -8.25 2.76
C ASP A 2 50.60 -9.13 1.97
N PRO A 3 51.03 -9.98 1.03
CA PRO A 3 50.14 -10.80 0.22
C PRO A 3 49.49 -11.99 0.94
N SER A 4 49.64 -12.11 2.24
CA SER A 4 49.21 -13.25 3.05
C SER A 4 48.08 -12.96 4.04
N ASP A 5 47.23 -11.93 3.78
CA ASP A 5 46.08 -11.64 4.65
C ASP A 5 44.91 -12.57 4.30
N PRO A 6 44.45 -13.45 5.24
CA PRO A 6 43.35 -14.39 5.01
C PRO A 6 41.97 -13.75 4.83
N SER A 7 41.91 -12.41 4.71
CA SER A 7 40.67 -11.64 4.61
C SER A 7 40.22 -11.30 3.19
N SER A 8 40.97 -11.70 2.13
CA SER A 8 40.58 -11.43 0.73
C SER A 8 40.36 -12.70 -0.07
N ILE A 9 39.25 -12.71 -0.85
CA ILE A 9 38.88 -13.81 -1.75
C ILE A 9 39.03 -13.32 -3.20
N ARG A 10 39.80 -14.07 -4.03
CA ARG A 10 39.97 -13.79 -5.46
C ARG A 10 39.26 -14.83 -6.33
N PHE A 11 38.55 -14.33 -7.35
CA PHE A 11 37.86 -15.14 -8.31
C PHE A 11 37.80 -14.44 -9.70
N GLY A 12 38.42 -14.99 -10.67
CA GLY A 12 38.55 -14.40 -11.99
C GLY A 12 39.17 -12.99 -11.94
N ALA A 13 38.49 -11.99 -12.48
CA ALA A 13 38.95 -10.61 -12.46
C ALA A 13 38.64 -9.83 -11.17
N TYR A 14 38.00 -10.48 -10.19
CA TYR A 14 37.47 -9.85 -8.99
C TYR A 14 38.23 -10.25 -7.73
N GLU A 15 38.26 -9.31 -6.79
CA GLU A 15 38.82 -9.47 -5.46
C GLU A 15 37.82 -8.91 -4.43
N LEU A 16 37.38 -9.73 -3.49
CA LEU A 16 36.50 -9.36 -2.38
C LEU A 16 37.33 -9.30 -1.10
N ASP A 17 37.51 -8.11 -0.58
CA ASP A 17 38.14 -7.85 0.73
C ASP A 17 37.04 -7.94 1.79
N LEU A 18 37.09 -9.01 2.59
CA LEU A 18 36.08 -9.29 3.63
C LEU A 18 36.21 -8.34 4.82
N ALA A 19 37.43 -7.90 5.15
CA ALA A 19 37.67 -7.02 6.29
C ALA A 19 37.26 -5.57 5.98
N ALA A 20 37.59 -5.11 4.76
CA ALA A 20 37.24 -3.78 4.32
C ALA A 20 35.84 -3.66 3.72
N GLY A 21 35.15 -4.78 3.44
CA GLY A 21 33.84 -4.79 2.78
C GLY A 21 33.91 -4.15 1.38
N VAL A 22 34.92 -4.47 0.57
CA VAL A 22 35.17 -3.85 -0.72
C VAL A 22 35.34 -4.87 -1.83
N LEU A 23 34.58 -4.71 -2.89
CA LEU A 23 34.76 -5.47 -4.14
C LEU A 23 35.62 -4.69 -5.12
N ARG A 24 36.64 -5.33 -5.72
CA ARG A 24 37.51 -4.75 -6.74
C ARG A 24 37.45 -5.59 -8.02
N LYS A 25 37.62 -4.93 -9.16
CA LYS A 25 37.82 -5.60 -10.47
C LYS A 25 39.14 -5.10 -11.06
N ASN A 26 40.07 -5.99 -11.30
CA ASN A 26 41.44 -5.65 -11.77
C ASN A 26 42.04 -4.50 -10.93
N GLY A 27 41.92 -4.57 -9.60
CA GLY A 27 42.39 -3.55 -8.65
C GLY A 27 41.52 -2.30 -8.50
N THR A 28 40.56 -2.06 -9.40
CA THR A 28 39.66 -0.90 -9.34
C THR A 28 38.45 -1.19 -8.48
N ARG A 29 38.15 -0.31 -7.49
CA ARG A 29 37.02 -0.45 -6.57
C ARG A 29 35.69 -0.32 -7.31
N ILE A 30 34.79 -1.32 -7.11
CA ILE A 30 33.39 -1.31 -7.58
C ILE A 30 32.50 -0.79 -6.45
N ARG A 31 31.60 0.13 -6.76
CA ARG A 31 30.57 0.55 -5.80
C ARG A 31 29.54 -0.56 -5.64
N CYS A 32 29.53 -1.20 -4.48
CA CYS A 32 28.51 -2.16 -4.07
C CYS A 32 28.07 -1.82 -2.65
N GLN A 33 26.79 -2.06 -2.35
CA GLN A 33 26.24 -1.82 -1.02
C GLN A 33 26.66 -2.96 -0.06
N GLU A 34 26.63 -2.67 1.24
CA GLU A 34 27.10 -3.58 2.27
C GLU A 34 26.37 -4.93 2.28
N GLN A 35 25.03 -4.96 2.26
CA GLN A 35 24.26 -6.21 2.27
C GLN A 35 24.52 -7.12 1.05
N PRO A 36 24.53 -6.65 -0.21
CA PRO A 36 25.02 -7.44 -1.34
C PRO A 36 26.41 -8.02 -1.13
N LEU A 37 27.34 -7.28 -0.56
CA LEU A 37 28.71 -7.77 -0.29
C LEU A 37 28.71 -8.87 0.77
N GLN A 38 27.91 -8.76 1.82
CA GLN A 38 27.73 -9.79 2.84
C GLN A 38 27.12 -11.07 2.26
N VAL A 39 26.15 -10.96 1.34
CA VAL A 39 25.60 -12.13 0.61
C VAL A 39 26.68 -12.76 -0.28
N LEU A 40 27.45 -11.97 -1.00
CA LEU A 40 28.54 -12.48 -1.84
C LEU A 40 29.61 -13.18 -1.00
N ALA A 41 29.99 -12.62 0.14
CA ALA A 41 30.89 -13.24 1.11
C ALA A 41 30.38 -14.59 1.57
N ALA A 42 29.12 -14.66 2.03
CA ALA A 42 28.51 -15.89 2.50
C ALA A 42 28.42 -17.00 1.42
N LEU A 43 28.23 -16.61 0.15
CA LEU A 43 28.22 -17.53 -0.98
C LEU A 43 29.62 -18.02 -1.36
N SER A 44 30.63 -17.13 -1.28
CA SER A 44 32.02 -17.45 -1.65
C SER A 44 32.78 -18.23 -0.59
N GLU A 45 32.29 -18.32 0.66
CA GLU A 45 32.89 -19.18 1.69
C GLU A 45 32.84 -20.69 1.35
N ARG A 46 31.85 -21.14 0.57
CA ARG A 46 31.64 -22.53 0.16
C ARG A 46 31.36 -22.63 -1.34
N PRO A 47 32.40 -22.45 -2.17
CA PRO A 47 32.22 -22.50 -3.62
C PRO A 47 31.74 -23.89 -4.05
N GLY A 48 30.82 -23.93 -4.98
CA GLY A 48 30.18 -25.15 -5.47
C GLY A 48 29.05 -25.72 -4.60
N GLU A 49 28.90 -25.29 -3.34
CA GLU A 49 27.83 -25.75 -2.47
C GLU A 49 26.56 -24.88 -2.57
N LEU A 50 25.42 -25.53 -2.35
CA LEU A 50 24.14 -24.83 -2.24
C LEU A 50 24.03 -24.13 -0.88
N VAL A 51 23.96 -22.81 -0.88
CA VAL A 51 23.60 -22.03 0.31
C VAL A 51 22.09 -21.73 0.25
N THR A 52 21.36 -22.25 1.23
CA THR A 52 19.90 -22.11 1.26
C THR A 52 19.47 -20.70 1.59
N ARG A 53 18.24 -20.32 1.15
CA ARG A 53 17.66 -19.02 1.48
C ARG A 53 17.64 -18.77 2.99
N GLU A 54 17.26 -19.77 3.77
CA GLU A 54 17.19 -19.68 5.23
C GLU A 54 18.58 -19.50 5.88
N GLU A 55 19.62 -20.09 5.29
CA GLU A 55 21.00 -19.93 5.76
C GLU A 55 21.51 -18.51 5.48
N LEU A 56 21.25 -17.97 4.27
CA LEU A 56 21.57 -16.59 3.93
C LEU A 56 20.83 -15.60 4.84
N ARG A 57 19.55 -15.89 5.15
CA ARG A 57 18.77 -15.10 6.10
C ARG A 57 19.46 -15.02 7.46
N ARG A 58 19.81 -16.16 8.04
CA ARG A 58 20.44 -16.20 9.38
C ARG A 58 21.80 -15.51 9.44
N ARG A 59 22.54 -15.48 8.34
CA ARG A 59 23.89 -14.92 8.28
C ARG A 59 23.93 -13.42 8.00
N VAL A 60 23.10 -12.96 7.08
CA VAL A 60 23.17 -11.59 6.55
C VAL A 60 22.14 -10.68 7.18
N TRP A 61 21.03 -11.22 7.67
CA TRP A 61 19.97 -10.46 8.35
C TRP A 61 19.84 -10.92 9.80
N PRO A 62 20.19 -10.08 10.79
CA PRO A 62 19.95 -10.35 12.20
C PRO A 62 18.48 -10.65 12.48
N ARG A 63 18.18 -11.43 13.53
CA ARG A 63 16.81 -11.90 13.86
C ARG A 63 15.79 -10.77 14.03
N ASP A 64 16.25 -9.55 14.28
CA ASP A 64 15.43 -8.35 14.51
C ASP A 64 15.35 -7.43 13.28
N THR A 65 15.73 -7.89 12.10
CA THR A 65 15.78 -7.05 10.90
C THR A 65 14.42 -7.02 10.20
N PHE A 66 13.87 -5.82 10.05
CA PHE A 66 12.62 -5.49 9.35
C PHE A 66 12.79 -5.52 7.84
N VAL A 67 12.88 -6.69 7.24
CA VAL A 67 12.92 -6.81 5.77
C VAL A 67 12.07 -8.00 5.31
N ASP A 68 11.35 -7.82 4.22
CA ASP A 68 10.95 -8.94 3.38
C ASP A 68 12.23 -9.61 2.87
N PHE A 69 12.59 -10.68 3.55
CA PHE A 69 13.84 -11.37 3.31
C PHE A 69 13.96 -11.85 1.85
N ASP A 70 12.90 -12.40 1.28
CA ASP A 70 12.94 -12.94 -0.08
C ASP A 70 13.13 -11.84 -1.11
N HIS A 71 12.47 -10.70 -0.94
CA HIS A 71 12.67 -9.54 -1.79
C HIS A 71 14.05 -8.89 -1.60
N ALA A 72 14.50 -8.74 -0.36
CA ALA A 72 15.82 -8.19 -0.03
C ALA A 72 16.94 -9.07 -0.57
N LEU A 73 16.83 -10.39 -0.44
CA LEU A 73 17.79 -11.35 -0.98
C LEU A 73 17.82 -11.32 -2.51
N ASN A 74 16.66 -11.34 -3.18
CA ASN A 74 16.58 -11.24 -4.63
C ASN A 74 17.18 -9.93 -5.15
N THR A 75 16.92 -8.82 -4.45
CA THR A 75 17.50 -7.51 -4.77
C THR A 75 19.01 -7.49 -4.56
N ALA A 76 19.52 -8.10 -3.47
CA ALA A 76 20.95 -8.24 -3.22
C ALA A 76 21.64 -9.05 -4.32
N ILE A 77 21.07 -10.20 -4.71
CA ILE A 77 21.58 -11.04 -5.81
C ILE A 77 21.58 -10.28 -7.14
N LYS A 78 20.51 -9.54 -7.47
CA LYS A 78 20.45 -8.69 -8.67
C LYS A 78 21.57 -7.66 -8.69
N LYS A 79 21.86 -7.00 -7.57
CA LYS A 79 22.93 -6.02 -7.43
C LYS A 79 24.32 -6.63 -7.53
N ILE A 80 24.51 -7.83 -6.96
CA ILE A 80 25.78 -8.57 -7.08
C ILE A 80 26.01 -8.96 -8.54
N ARG A 81 25.01 -9.51 -9.22
CA ARG A 81 25.12 -9.85 -10.64
C ARG A 81 25.47 -8.65 -11.49
N ALA A 82 24.82 -7.51 -11.26
CA ALA A 82 25.15 -6.27 -11.94
C ALA A 82 26.61 -5.83 -11.67
N ALA A 83 27.10 -5.95 -10.43
CA ALA A 83 28.48 -5.62 -10.08
C ALA A 83 29.52 -6.59 -10.69
N LEU A 84 29.18 -7.88 -10.79
CA LEU A 84 30.02 -8.93 -11.37
C LEU A 84 29.86 -9.06 -12.90
N ASN A 85 28.94 -8.30 -13.51
CA ASN A 85 28.53 -8.47 -14.91
C ASN A 85 28.18 -9.94 -15.22
N ASP A 86 27.31 -10.54 -14.35
CA ASP A 86 26.87 -11.92 -14.36
C ASP A 86 25.43 -12.02 -14.86
N ASP A 87 25.13 -13.08 -15.63
CA ASP A 87 23.80 -13.31 -16.19
C ASP A 87 23.06 -14.41 -15.40
N ALA A 88 21.77 -14.24 -15.18
CA ALA A 88 20.94 -15.19 -14.47
C ALA A 88 20.71 -16.49 -15.24
N ASP A 89 20.62 -16.40 -16.57
CA ASP A 89 20.34 -17.52 -17.48
C ASP A 89 21.63 -18.24 -17.93
N ALA A 90 22.80 -17.57 -17.82
CA ALA A 90 24.12 -18.14 -18.10
C ALA A 90 25.12 -17.74 -16.99
N PRO A 91 24.95 -18.25 -15.76
CA PRO A 91 25.70 -17.77 -14.60
C PRO A 91 27.17 -18.19 -14.64
N ARG A 92 28.06 -17.20 -14.51
CA ARG A 92 29.52 -17.42 -14.37
C ARG A 92 29.99 -17.36 -12.93
N TYR A 93 29.22 -16.68 -12.06
CA TYR A 93 29.57 -16.47 -10.64
C TYR A 93 28.49 -16.98 -9.71
N ILE A 94 27.21 -16.66 -9.94
CA ILE A 94 26.13 -17.01 -9.04
C ILE A 94 25.00 -17.75 -9.77
N GLU A 95 24.87 -19.02 -9.52
CA GLU A 95 23.78 -19.86 -10.00
C GLU A 95 22.57 -19.73 -9.08
N THR A 96 21.36 -19.63 -9.65
CA THR A 96 20.10 -19.75 -8.92
C THR A 96 19.65 -21.21 -8.92
N VAL A 97 19.47 -21.79 -7.74
CA VAL A 97 18.81 -23.09 -7.58
C VAL A 97 17.36 -22.85 -7.22
N PRO A 98 16.39 -23.05 -8.15
CA PRO A 98 14.99 -22.66 -7.97
C PRO A 98 14.40 -23.19 -6.66
N ARG A 99 13.72 -22.32 -5.92
CA ARG A 99 13.05 -22.59 -4.62
C ARG A 99 13.98 -23.04 -3.47
N ARG A 100 15.27 -23.22 -3.68
CA ARG A 100 16.22 -23.71 -2.68
C ARG A 100 17.22 -22.68 -2.20
N GLY A 101 17.84 -21.92 -3.09
CA GLY A 101 18.86 -20.94 -2.74
C GLY A 101 19.78 -20.58 -3.90
N TYR A 102 21.04 -20.30 -3.58
CA TYR A 102 22.06 -19.86 -4.54
C TYR A 102 23.35 -20.63 -4.34
N ARG A 103 24.16 -20.69 -5.39
CA ARG A 103 25.46 -21.35 -5.39
C ARG A 103 26.50 -20.44 -6.03
N PHE A 104 27.68 -20.33 -5.42
CA PHE A 104 28.82 -19.67 -6.04
C PHE A 104 29.55 -20.68 -6.93
N VAL A 105 29.60 -20.44 -8.24
CA VAL A 105 30.11 -21.44 -9.22
C VAL A 105 31.51 -21.12 -9.77
N ALA A 106 32.04 -19.90 -9.47
CA ALA A 106 33.38 -19.55 -9.91
C ALA A 106 34.47 -20.21 -9.04
N ALA A 107 35.60 -20.54 -9.65
CA ALA A 107 36.77 -21.03 -8.92
C ALA A 107 37.37 -19.90 -8.07
N ILE A 108 37.67 -20.19 -6.82
CA ILE A 108 38.39 -19.26 -5.91
C ILE A 108 39.88 -19.59 -5.98
N GLU A 109 40.68 -18.55 -6.21
CA GLU A 109 42.15 -18.65 -6.20
C GLU A 109 42.61 -18.51 -4.76
N ASN A 110 43.08 -19.64 -4.17
CA ASN A 110 43.75 -19.64 -2.87
C ASN A 110 45.21 -19.26 -3.03
N PRO A 111 45.75 -18.29 -2.26
CA PRO A 111 47.19 -18.01 -2.30
C PRO A 111 47.97 -18.99 -1.42
N VAL A 112 48.10 -20.24 -1.87
CA VAL A 112 49.11 -21.16 -1.33
C VAL A 112 49.67 -22.03 -2.48
N GLU A 113 51.05 -21.98 -2.61
CA GLU A 113 51.92 -22.79 -3.45
C GLU A 113 51.99 -22.48 -4.96
N GLN A 114 52.96 -21.66 -5.31
CA GLN A 114 53.90 -21.94 -6.41
C GLN A 114 55.21 -21.17 -6.17
N ASP A 115 56.14 -21.90 -5.49
CA ASP A 115 57.57 -21.64 -5.62
C ASP A 115 58.05 -22.35 -6.89
N GLY A 116 58.79 -21.68 -7.73
CA GLY A 116 59.43 -22.35 -8.87
C GLY A 116 59.78 -21.44 -10.06
N GLU A 117 60.95 -20.81 -9.96
CA GLU A 117 61.88 -20.44 -11.07
C GLU A 117 61.36 -19.73 -12.34
N ARG A 118 61.85 -18.48 -12.55
CA ARG A 118 62.80 -18.13 -13.66
C ARG A 118 63.23 -16.66 -13.61
N LYS A 119 64.54 -16.52 -13.29
CA LYS A 119 65.61 -15.62 -13.82
C LYS A 119 65.22 -14.41 -14.63
N ALA A 120 65.56 -13.30 -14.08
CA ALA A 120 66.59 -12.30 -14.46
C ALA A 120 66.55 -11.70 -15.87
N THR A 121 66.42 -10.38 -15.95
CA THR A 121 67.47 -9.53 -16.59
C THR A 121 67.23 -8.03 -16.25
N SER A 122 68.25 -7.48 -15.60
CA SER A 122 68.99 -6.20 -15.75
C SER A 122 68.27 -4.84 -15.71
N SER A 123 68.73 -4.14 -14.72
CA SER A 123 68.84 -2.68 -14.51
C SER A 123 69.57 -1.91 -15.64
N PRO A 124 69.74 -0.58 -15.67
CA PRO A 124 70.25 0.28 -14.63
C PRO A 124 69.56 1.65 -14.54
N GLY A 125 69.72 2.47 -13.59
CA GLY A 125 70.76 2.99 -12.74
C GLY A 125 70.42 4.40 -12.22
N LEU A 126 70.62 4.64 -11.05
CA LEU A 126 70.92 5.68 -10.06
C LEU A 126 71.37 7.08 -10.57
N PRO A 127 71.45 8.14 -9.76
CA PRO A 127 71.92 8.19 -8.34
C PRO A 127 71.22 9.22 -7.39
N PRO A 128 71.56 9.20 -6.10
CA PRO A 128 71.01 10.05 -5.06
C PRO A 128 71.94 11.20 -4.57
N PRO A 129 71.77 11.77 -3.41
CA PRO A 129 71.69 13.21 -3.14
C PRO A 129 72.88 13.81 -2.39
N ALA A 130 72.84 15.10 -2.18
CA ALA A 130 73.83 15.77 -1.35
C ALA A 130 73.23 16.45 -0.10
N ARG A 131 73.86 16.18 1.01
CA ARG A 131 73.74 16.90 2.28
C ARG A 131 74.47 18.23 2.23
N ALA A 132 73.94 19.23 2.91
CA ALA A 132 74.73 20.28 3.50
C ALA A 132 74.08 20.86 4.75
N ASN A 133 74.87 20.85 5.81
CA ASN A 133 74.64 21.51 7.11
C ASN A 133 74.71 23.02 6.98
N HIS A 134 74.06 23.79 7.87
CA HIS A 134 74.69 24.71 8.77
C HIS A 134 73.72 25.45 9.71
N ASP A 135 73.93 25.25 10.95
CA ASP A 135 74.02 26.16 12.13
C ASP A 135 72.93 27.19 12.49
N ARG A 136 72.53 27.07 13.66
CA ARG A 136 71.82 27.79 14.73
C ARG A 136 72.08 29.31 14.83
N PRO A 137 71.40 30.11 15.74
CA PRO A 137 70.23 29.85 16.63
C PRO A 137 69.24 31.02 16.61
N LEU A 138 67.99 30.78 17.11
CA LEU A 138 67.29 31.79 17.92
C LEU A 138 66.06 31.14 18.60
N ALA A 139 66.21 30.95 19.89
CA ALA A 139 65.17 30.48 20.77
C ALA A 139 64.24 31.63 21.18
N MET A 140 63.00 31.28 21.52
CA MET A 140 62.00 32.01 22.31
C MET A 140 60.70 32.50 21.60
N THR A 141 60.48 32.27 20.32
CA THR A 141 59.16 32.55 19.76
C THR A 141 58.33 31.27 19.34
N GLY A 142 58.94 30.09 19.53
CA GLY A 142 58.35 28.82 19.13
C GLY A 142 57.30 28.21 20.08
N ILE A 143 57.33 28.56 21.37
CA ILE A 143 56.47 27.91 22.38
C ILE A 143 55.01 28.36 22.30
N ALA A 144 54.75 29.62 21.99
CA ALA A 144 53.39 30.13 21.83
C ALA A 144 52.70 29.60 20.56
N VAL A 145 53.44 29.47 19.45
CA VAL A 145 52.93 28.94 18.19
C VAL A 145 52.69 27.42 18.28
N ILE A 146 53.54 26.69 19.01
CA ILE A 146 53.38 25.26 19.28
C ILE A 146 52.17 24.98 20.19
N LEU A 147 51.94 25.83 21.21
CA LEU A 147 50.74 25.71 22.07
C LEU A 147 49.45 26.05 21.34
N ILE A 148 49.43 27.04 20.47
CA ILE A 148 48.27 27.37 19.61
C ILE A 148 48.09 26.30 18.56
N GLY A 149 49.15 25.75 17.98
CA GLY A 149 49.09 24.62 17.07
C GLY A 149 48.60 23.33 17.74
N LEU A 150 49.04 23.02 18.97
CA LEU A 150 48.56 21.90 19.76
C LEU A 150 47.09 22.07 20.19
N LEU A 151 46.69 23.27 20.59
CA LEU A 151 45.28 23.58 20.87
C LEU A 151 44.39 23.45 19.60
N GLY A 152 44.89 23.89 18.45
CA GLY A 152 44.20 23.71 17.16
C GLY A 152 44.14 22.24 16.72
N VAL A 153 45.18 21.46 17.01
CA VAL A 153 45.20 20.01 16.73
C VAL A 153 44.29 19.28 17.73
N VAL A 154 44.31 19.62 19.00
CA VAL A 154 43.38 19.05 19.99
C VAL A 154 41.93 19.44 19.68
N TRP A 155 41.71 20.65 19.16
CA TRP A 155 40.35 21.06 18.71
C TRP A 155 39.90 20.35 17.41
N LYS A 156 40.84 19.98 16.55
CA LYS A 156 40.62 19.24 15.32
C LYS A 156 40.51 17.72 15.55
N PHE A 157 41.08 17.22 16.64
CA PHE A 157 41.01 15.82 17.08
C PHE A 157 40.25 15.64 18.40
N ALA A 158 39.67 16.70 18.96
CA ALA A 158 38.61 16.52 19.94
C ALA A 158 37.55 15.66 19.28
N PRO A 159 37.21 14.48 19.81
CA PRO A 159 36.07 13.76 19.28
C PRO A 159 34.89 14.72 19.40
N TRP A 160 34.46 15.27 18.29
CA TRP A 160 33.11 15.76 18.22
C TRP A 160 32.27 14.59 18.70
N HIS A 161 31.69 14.75 19.86
CA HIS A 161 30.55 13.96 20.27
C HIS A 161 29.44 14.42 19.34
N GLY A 162 29.56 14.05 18.05
CA GLY A 162 28.42 13.89 17.22
C GLY A 162 27.56 12.91 18.00
N ASP A 163 26.36 13.31 18.36
CA ASP A 163 25.34 12.45 18.93
C ASP A 163 25.49 11.09 18.24
N ALA A 164 25.89 10.08 19.01
CA ALA A 164 25.91 8.72 18.52
C ALA A 164 24.49 8.51 17.99
N SER A 165 24.34 8.37 16.67
CA SER A 165 23.07 8.09 16.07
C SER A 165 22.71 6.70 16.58
N THR A 166 22.05 6.66 17.72
CA THR A 166 21.47 5.43 18.24
C THR A 166 20.51 4.96 17.16
N SER A 167 20.80 3.80 16.59
CA SER A 167 19.88 3.17 15.65
C SER A 167 18.51 3.09 16.29
N PRO A 168 17.42 3.35 15.54
CA PRO A 168 16.09 3.26 16.10
C PRO A 168 15.85 1.88 16.70
N GLU A 169 15.29 1.83 17.90
CA GLU A 169 14.89 0.59 18.56
C GLU A 169 13.43 0.29 18.23
N PHE A 170 13.14 -0.93 17.78
CA PHE A 170 11.81 -1.41 17.45
C PHE A 170 11.35 -2.45 18.44
N ARG A 171 10.26 -2.19 19.14
CA ARG A 171 9.60 -3.13 20.03
C ARG A 171 8.26 -3.53 19.42
N ARG A 172 8.14 -4.79 18.99
CA ARG A 172 6.88 -5.36 18.48
C ARG A 172 5.89 -5.54 19.62
N LEU A 173 4.66 -5.04 19.43
CA LEU A 173 3.60 -5.03 20.45
C LEU A 173 2.50 -6.03 20.14
N THR A 174 2.21 -6.29 18.86
CA THR A 174 1.18 -7.26 18.43
C THR A 174 1.77 -8.28 17.45
N PHE A 175 1.06 -9.40 17.26
CA PHE A 175 1.49 -10.48 16.40
C PHE A 175 0.33 -10.89 15.50
N GLU A 176 0.52 -10.79 14.18
CA GLU A 176 -0.39 -11.27 13.14
C GLU A 176 -1.86 -10.87 13.38
N VAL A 177 -2.08 -9.60 13.70
CA VAL A 177 -3.43 -9.03 13.79
C VAL A 177 -4.00 -8.98 12.39
N SER A 178 -5.19 -9.53 12.17
CA SER A 178 -5.81 -9.52 10.85
C SER A 178 -6.21 -8.12 10.40
N GLU A 179 -6.55 -7.24 11.34
CA GLU A 179 -6.80 -5.82 11.08
C GLU A 179 -6.38 -4.98 12.29
N LEU A 180 -5.51 -3.99 12.08
CA LEU A 180 -5.19 -2.97 13.05
C LEU A 180 -5.86 -1.65 12.63
N GLY A 181 -6.74 -1.13 13.46
CA GLY A 181 -7.40 0.15 13.23
C GLY A 181 -6.48 1.33 13.55
N SER A 182 -6.76 2.06 14.61
CA SER A 182 -5.87 3.11 15.11
C SER A 182 -5.23 2.72 16.42
N ALA A 183 -4.07 3.29 16.72
CA ALA A 183 -3.39 3.18 18.01
C ALA A 183 -3.01 4.58 18.52
N ARG A 184 -3.18 4.82 19.82
CA ARG A 184 -2.95 6.10 20.48
C ARG A 184 -2.25 5.89 21.80
N PHE A 185 -1.35 6.80 22.15
CA PHE A 185 -0.85 6.89 23.52
C PHE A 185 -1.93 7.44 24.46
N THR A 186 -1.95 6.95 25.69
CA THR A 186 -2.66 7.62 26.79
C THR A 186 -2.04 8.98 27.08
N PRO A 187 -2.75 9.94 27.68
CA PRO A 187 -2.24 11.30 27.95
C PRO A 187 -0.98 11.33 28.79
N ASP A 188 -0.80 10.36 29.69
CA ASP A 188 0.40 10.17 30.53
C ASP A 188 1.53 9.44 29.79
N GLY A 189 1.24 8.84 28.63
CA GLY A 189 2.19 8.04 27.86
C GLY A 189 2.56 6.70 28.49
N ALA A 190 1.91 6.27 29.56
CA ALA A 190 2.20 5.00 30.23
C ALA A 190 1.61 3.78 29.54
N SER A 191 0.51 3.98 28.84
CA SER A 191 -0.21 2.96 28.06
C SER A 191 -0.43 3.39 26.62
N LEU A 192 -0.83 2.46 25.80
CA LEU A 192 -1.42 2.72 24.50
C LEU A 192 -2.79 2.04 24.40
N VAL A 193 -3.67 2.63 23.62
CA VAL A 193 -4.98 2.08 23.29
C VAL A 193 -5.03 1.86 21.79
N TYR A 194 -5.53 0.71 21.37
CA TYR A 194 -5.67 0.40 19.95
C TYR A 194 -6.89 -0.47 19.68
N SER A 195 -7.43 -0.34 18.47
CA SER A 195 -8.46 -1.23 17.95
C SER A 195 -7.85 -2.28 17.04
N ALA A 196 -8.17 -3.54 17.27
CA ALA A 196 -7.62 -4.66 16.53
C ALA A 196 -8.65 -5.79 16.34
N ALA A 197 -8.51 -6.51 15.23
CA ALA A 197 -9.25 -7.72 14.93
C ALA A 197 -8.28 -8.87 14.68
N TRP A 198 -8.44 -9.99 15.41
CA TRP A 198 -7.76 -11.26 15.13
C TRP A 198 -8.63 -12.20 14.30
N GLN A 199 -9.92 -11.92 14.21
CA GLN A 199 -10.88 -12.63 13.38
C GLN A 199 -11.60 -11.64 12.47
N PRO A 200 -11.99 -12.03 11.27
CA PRO A 200 -12.74 -11.17 10.36
C PRO A 200 -14.01 -10.62 11.02
N ASN A 201 -14.28 -9.35 10.80
CA ASN A 201 -15.50 -8.64 11.26
C ASN A 201 -15.68 -8.58 12.79
N LYS A 202 -14.63 -8.80 13.58
CA LYS A 202 -14.67 -8.67 15.04
C LYS A 202 -13.55 -7.75 15.51
N THR A 203 -13.82 -6.46 15.51
CA THR A 203 -12.89 -5.44 16.02
C THR A 203 -13.17 -5.17 17.50
N ASP A 204 -12.14 -5.28 18.32
CA ASP A 204 -12.20 -4.99 19.75
C ASP A 204 -11.16 -3.89 20.09
N ILE A 205 -11.37 -3.19 21.21
CA ILE A 205 -10.44 -2.16 21.69
C ILE A 205 -9.63 -2.74 22.85
N TYR A 206 -8.33 -2.52 22.80
CA TYR A 206 -7.36 -3.03 23.76
C TYR A 206 -6.56 -1.89 24.38
N GLU A 207 -6.26 -2.00 25.64
CA GLU A 207 -5.20 -1.27 26.32
C GLU A 207 -3.97 -2.16 26.43
N GLN A 208 -2.80 -1.58 26.22
CA GLN A 208 -1.53 -2.21 26.55
C GLN A 208 -0.65 -1.25 27.33
N ARG A 209 -0.36 -1.59 28.57
CA ARG A 209 0.64 -0.93 29.36
C ARG A 209 2.03 -1.21 28.79
N LEU A 210 2.91 -0.21 28.81
CA LEU A 210 4.24 -0.36 28.23
C LEU A 210 5.23 -1.05 29.21
N ASP A 211 4.90 -1.09 30.48
CA ASP A 211 5.68 -1.73 31.56
C ASP A 211 5.23 -3.19 31.86
N VAL A 212 4.08 -3.62 31.35
CA VAL A 212 3.52 -4.96 31.57
C VAL A 212 3.30 -5.67 30.23
N PRO A 213 3.71 -6.94 30.06
CA PRO A 213 3.46 -7.68 28.85
C PRO A 213 1.99 -8.07 28.71
N GLY A 214 1.47 -7.96 27.49
CA GLY A 214 0.15 -8.40 27.06
C GLY A 214 -0.93 -7.32 27.09
N PRO A 215 -1.82 -7.32 26.09
CA PRO A 215 -2.94 -6.39 26.01
C PRO A 215 -4.10 -6.82 26.90
N GLN A 216 -4.84 -5.84 27.41
CA GLN A 216 -6.11 -6.03 28.09
C GLN A 216 -7.26 -5.54 27.19
N GLN A 217 -8.26 -6.37 26.94
CA GLN A 217 -9.47 -5.97 26.22
C GLN A 217 -10.34 -5.06 27.08
N LEU A 218 -10.77 -3.92 26.52
CA LEU A 218 -11.58 -2.92 27.25
C LEU A 218 -13.10 -3.19 27.20
N GLY A 219 -13.54 -4.31 26.63
CA GLY A 219 -14.96 -4.71 26.64
C GLY A 219 -15.85 -4.01 25.60
N PHE A 220 -15.26 -3.27 24.67
CA PHE A 220 -15.97 -2.62 23.56
C PHE A 220 -15.83 -3.46 22.30
N SER A 221 -16.88 -4.17 21.91
CA SER A 221 -16.87 -5.04 20.73
C SER A 221 -17.51 -4.35 19.53
N ASN A 222 -16.92 -4.56 18.35
CA ASN A 222 -17.32 -3.97 17.07
C ASN A 222 -17.22 -2.43 17.01
N GLU A 223 -16.36 -1.84 17.82
CA GLU A 223 -16.07 -0.42 17.80
C GLU A 223 -14.62 -0.15 17.37
N ARG A 224 -14.42 0.96 16.68
CA ARG A 224 -13.10 1.41 16.24
C ARG A 224 -12.66 2.62 17.06
N LEU A 225 -11.47 2.57 17.60
CA LEU A 225 -10.84 3.72 18.24
C LEU A 225 -10.53 4.80 17.20
N LEU A 226 -10.93 6.04 17.44
CA LEU A 226 -10.54 7.21 16.65
C LEU A 226 -9.46 8.03 17.37
N ALA A 227 -9.71 8.39 18.63
CA ALA A 227 -8.81 9.25 19.40
C ALA A 227 -8.96 9.02 20.91
N VAL A 228 -7.95 9.46 21.68
CA VAL A 228 -7.95 9.49 23.14
C VAL A 228 -7.87 10.97 23.57
N SER A 229 -8.79 11.39 24.45
CA SER A 229 -8.83 12.78 24.93
C SER A 229 -7.75 13.06 25.98
N PRO A 230 -7.43 14.34 26.24
CA PRO A 230 -6.55 14.71 27.34
C PRO A 230 -7.08 14.27 28.73
N GLN A 231 -8.38 14.03 28.86
CA GLN A 231 -9.05 13.56 30.08
C GLN A 231 -9.26 12.03 30.11
N ALA A 232 -8.56 11.27 29.22
CA ALA A 232 -8.70 9.83 29.08
C ALA A 232 -10.11 9.36 28.71
N GLU A 233 -10.83 10.12 27.88
CA GLU A 233 -12.04 9.68 27.18
C GLU A 233 -11.67 9.13 25.79
N LEU A 234 -12.31 8.06 25.37
CA LEU A 234 -12.15 7.46 24.05
C LEU A 234 -13.20 8.02 23.09
N ALA A 235 -12.79 8.50 21.93
CA ALA A 235 -13.68 8.68 20.79
C ALA A 235 -13.70 7.37 20.00
N VAL A 236 -14.84 6.75 19.88
CA VAL A 236 -15.02 5.47 19.17
C VAL A 236 -16.03 5.61 18.07
N LEU A 237 -15.86 4.80 17.02
CA LEU A 237 -16.79 4.70 15.91
C LEU A 237 -17.53 3.38 16.02
N GLY A 238 -18.81 3.46 16.35
CA GLY A 238 -19.71 2.31 16.30
C GLY A 238 -20.01 1.94 14.85
N GLN A 239 -20.05 0.64 14.56
CA GLN A 239 -20.45 0.16 13.24
C GLN A 239 -21.95 0.34 13.07
N GLY A 240 -22.35 1.38 12.33
CA GLY A 240 -23.71 1.49 11.84
C GLY A 240 -24.02 0.36 10.83
N SER A 241 -25.31 0.08 10.64
CA SER A 241 -25.78 -0.95 9.69
C SER A 241 -25.40 -0.71 8.22
N ASP A 242 -24.86 0.45 7.90
CA ASP A 242 -24.48 0.93 6.56
C ASP A 242 -22.96 1.05 6.34
N SER A 243 -22.15 0.43 7.21
CA SER A 243 -20.71 0.47 7.00
C SER A 243 -20.33 -0.34 5.75
N SER A 244 -20.20 0.34 4.61
CA SER A 244 -19.46 -0.18 3.48
C SER A 244 -17.99 -0.29 3.90
N THR A 245 -17.65 -1.40 4.55
CA THR A 245 -16.27 -1.70 4.93
C THR A 245 -15.51 -2.06 3.66
N ASN A 246 -15.04 -1.06 2.94
CA ASN A 246 -14.03 -1.29 1.92
C ASN A 246 -12.69 -1.39 2.63
N PHE A 247 -12.26 -2.63 2.94
CA PHE A 247 -11.00 -2.89 3.67
C PHE A 247 -9.77 -2.37 2.94
N ALA A 248 -9.81 -2.33 1.61
CA ALA A 248 -8.69 -1.86 0.80
C ALA A 248 -8.30 -0.41 1.14
N HIS A 249 -9.27 0.42 1.48
CA HIS A 249 -9.05 1.86 1.71
C HIS A 249 -9.34 2.31 3.14
N ARG A 250 -9.78 1.41 4.03
CA ARG A 250 -10.09 1.68 5.46
C ARG A 250 -11.04 2.86 5.71
N GLN A 251 -11.82 3.24 4.71
CA GLN A 251 -12.84 4.25 4.85
C GLN A 251 -14.08 3.64 5.50
N VAL A 252 -14.41 4.04 6.71
CA VAL A 252 -15.56 3.56 7.47
C VAL A 252 -16.37 4.78 7.90
N VAL A 253 -17.68 4.72 7.68
CA VAL A 253 -18.63 5.72 8.15
C VAL A 253 -19.49 5.08 9.25
N GLY A 254 -19.67 5.77 10.36
CA GLY A 254 -20.43 5.23 11.49
C GLY A 254 -20.95 6.31 12.42
N THR A 255 -21.44 5.88 13.58
CA THR A 255 -21.86 6.79 14.66
C THR A 255 -20.69 6.99 15.63
N LEU A 256 -20.29 8.24 15.81
CA LEU A 256 -19.31 8.63 16.83
C LEU A 256 -19.93 8.50 18.21
N ALA A 257 -19.21 7.84 19.10
CA ALA A 257 -19.55 7.80 20.52
C ALA A 257 -18.33 8.17 21.38
N SER A 258 -18.60 8.70 22.57
CA SER A 258 -17.62 8.92 23.63
C SER A 258 -17.77 7.85 24.69
N VAL A 259 -16.62 7.31 25.15
CA VAL A 259 -16.57 6.25 26.16
C VAL A 259 -15.51 6.61 27.21
N PRO A 260 -15.83 6.58 28.51
CA PRO A 260 -14.81 6.72 29.55
C PRO A 260 -13.77 5.58 29.47
N PHE A 261 -12.49 5.91 29.65
CA PHE A 261 -11.40 4.92 29.57
C PHE A 261 -11.56 3.77 30.58
N ASN A 262 -12.11 4.06 31.75
CA ASN A 262 -12.32 3.08 32.82
C ASN A 262 -13.55 2.15 32.59
N GLY A 263 -14.15 2.22 31.42
CA GLY A 263 -15.34 1.44 31.08
C GLY A 263 -16.64 2.25 31.25
N GLY A 264 -17.71 1.72 30.74
CA GLY A 264 -19.04 2.35 30.73
C GLY A 264 -19.76 2.17 29.41
N ALA A 265 -21.03 2.52 29.33
CA ALA A 265 -21.77 2.48 28.08
C ALA A 265 -21.33 3.59 27.15
N PRO A 266 -21.14 3.33 25.84
CA PRO A 266 -20.89 4.35 24.85
C PRO A 266 -22.01 5.39 24.82
N ARG A 267 -21.66 6.68 24.84
CA ARG A 267 -22.60 7.77 24.63
C ARG A 267 -22.50 8.23 23.18
N GLU A 268 -23.49 7.92 22.38
CA GLU A 268 -23.58 8.38 21.01
C GLU A 268 -23.61 9.91 20.93
N LEU A 269 -22.84 10.48 20.02
CA LEU A 269 -22.68 11.92 19.84
C LEU A 269 -23.18 12.37 18.46
N LEU A 270 -22.78 11.67 17.38
CA LEU A 270 -22.99 12.18 16.03
C LEU A 270 -22.94 11.06 14.98
N PRO A 271 -23.94 10.94 14.09
CA PRO A 271 -23.90 10.00 12.97
C PRO A 271 -23.06 10.50 11.81
N GLN A 272 -22.78 9.61 10.84
CA GLN A 272 -22.08 9.91 9.59
C GLN A 272 -20.66 10.41 9.79
N VAL A 273 -19.96 9.93 10.80
CA VAL A 273 -18.57 10.28 11.10
C VAL A 273 -17.62 9.29 10.45
N GLU A 274 -16.53 9.79 9.88
CA GLU A 274 -15.43 9.01 9.29
C GLU A 274 -14.19 8.99 10.19
N ALA A 275 -13.87 10.13 10.83
CA ALA A 275 -12.72 10.30 11.71
C ALA A 275 -12.98 11.40 12.74
N ALA A 276 -12.20 11.39 13.83
CA ALA A 276 -12.24 12.43 14.84
C ALA A 276 -10.88 12.54 15.55
N ASP A 277 -10.62 13.73 16.11
CA ASP A 277 -9.50 13.94 17.02
C ASP A 277 -9.90 14.96 18.11
N TRP A 278 -9.26 14.85 19.28
CA TRP A 278 -9.48 15.76 20.39
C TRP A 278 -8.51 16.95 20.35
N SER A 279 -9.03 18.13 20.54
CA SER A 279 -8.20 19.31 20.80
C SER A 279 -7.47 19.16 22.15
N PRO A 280 -6.37 19.89 22.38
CA PRO A 280 -5.72 19.93 23.69
C PRO A 280 -6.63 20.39 24.82
N THR A 281 -7.73 21.10 24.51
CA THR A 281 -8.72 21.59 25.46
C THR A 281 -9.90 20.64 25.68
N GLY A 282 -9.90 19.47 25.03
CA GLY A 282 -10.95 18.45 25.19
C GLY A 282 -12.20 18.67 24.34
N GLN A 283 -12.10 19.38 23.22
CA GLN A 283 -13.17 19.52 22.23
C GLN A 283 -12.88 18.63 21.02
N LEU A 284 -13.92 18.03 20.43
CA LEU A 284 -13.81 17.17 19.25
C LEU A 284 -13.82 17.96 17.94
N ALA A 285 -12.84 17.70 17.07
CA ALA A 285 -12.97 17.88 15.64
C ALA A 285 -13.44 16.58 15.02
N VAL A 286 -14.33 16.68 14.02
CA VAL A 286 -14.91 15.51 13.35
C VAL A 286 -14.81 15.64 11.84
N VAL A 287 -14.60 14.51 11.19
CA VAL A 287 -14.77 14.39 9.73
C VAL A 287 -16.08 13.69 9.48
N ARG A 288 -16.98 14.31 8.71
CA ARG A 288 -18.32 13.78 8.43
C ARG A 288 -18.53 13.54 6.94
N ARG A 289 -19.24 12.46 6.64
CA ARG A 289 -19.76 12.20 5.28
C ARG A 289 -21.09 12.90 5.10
N MET A 290 -21.16 13.84 4.13
CA MET A 290 -22.37 14.59 3.80
C MET A 290 -22.65 14.41 2.30
N GLY A 291 -23.45 13.40 1.96
CA GLY A 291 -23.62 12.95 0.58
C GLY A 291 -22.27 12.48 0.00
N ASN A 292 -21.88 13.05 -1.12
CA ASN A 292 -20.60 12.71 -1.79
C ASN A 292 -19.39 13.48 -1.24
N LYS A 293 -19.54 14.32 -0.22
CA LYS A 293 -18.48 15.17 0.32
C LYS A 293 -18.05 14.74 1.71
N SER A 294 -16.78 14.92 2.00
CA SER A 294 -16.19 14.77 3.33
C SER A 294 -15.89 16.14 3.92
N ARG A 295 -16.37 16.41 5.14
CA ARG A 295 -16.26 17.71 5.81
C ARG A 295 -15.48 17.58 7.11
N LEU A 296 -14.45 18.41 7.29
CA LEU A 296 -13.78 18.60 8.57
C LEU A 296 -14.46 19.75 9.31
N GLU A 297 -15.02 19.46 10.50
CA GLU A 297 -15.75 20.41 11.33
C GLU A 297 -15.03 20.64 12.67
N PHE A 298 -14.90 21.91 13.07
CA PHE A 298 -14.50 22.31 14.42
C PHE A 298 -14.88 23.75 14.76
N PRO A 299 -15.57 23.99 15.92
CA PRO A 299 -16.32 22.98 16.67
C PRO A 299 -17.36 22.28 15.80
N ILE A 300 -17.94 21.18 16.27
CA ILE A 300 -18.95 20.42 15.51
C ILE A 300 -20.03 21.38 14.98
N GLY A 301 -20.33 21.27 13.68
CA GLY A 301 -21.25 22.14 12.95
C GLY A 301 -20.58 23.32 12.23
N LYS A 302 -19.34 23.70 12.57
CA LYS A 302 -18.55 24.70 11.83
C LYS A 302 -17.57 24.01 10.87
N VAL A 303 -17.84 24.09 9.57
CA VAL A 303 -16.99 23.52 8.53
C VAL A 303 -15.70 24.33 8.39
N LEU A 304 -14.56 23.69 8.57
CA LEU A 304 -13.24 24.26 8.30
C LEU A 304 -12.74 23.93 6.90
N TYR A 305 -13.06 22.73 6.41
CA TYR A 305 -12.66 22.27 5.08
C TYR A 305 -13.65 21.23 4.53
N GLU A 306 -13.82 21.22 3.22
CA GLU A 306 -14.65 20.27 2.49
C GLU A 306 -13.87 19.68 1.32
N SER A 307 -13.93 18.35 1.14
CA SER A 307 -13.32 17.59 0.05
C SER A 307 -14.38 16.85 -0.75
N ASN A 308 -14.21 16.77 -2.07
CA ASN A 308 -15.03 15.90 -2.93
C ASN A 308 -14.62 14.43 -2.84
N GLY A 309 -13.43 14.15 -2.34
CA GLY A 309 -12.95 12.82 -2.03
C GLY A 309 -13.21 12.44 -0.58
N TRP A 310 -12.15 12.25 0.21
CA TRP A 310 -12.27 11.99 1.64
C TRP A 310 -11.12 12.60 2.44
N ILE A 311 -11.37 12.81 3.73
CA ILE A 311 -10.43 13.41 4.67
C ILE A 311 -10.08 12.34 5.70
N ALA A 312 -8.78 12.05 5.87
CA ALA A 312 -8.32 11.03 6.80
C ALA A 312 -7.45 11.61 7.90
N THR A 313 -7.46 10.92 9.03
CA THR A 313 -6.50 11.10 10.14
C THR A 313 -6.33 12.55 10.59
N PRO A 314 -7.41 13.28 10.95
CA PRO A 314 -7.26 14.63 11.50
C PRO A 314 -6.41 14.56 12.78
N ARG A 315 -5.53 15.57 12.98
CA ARG A 315 -4.67 15.69 14.18
C ARG A 315 -4.52 17.15 14.56
N PHE A 316 -4.94 17.48 15.75
CA PHE A 316 -4.66 18.80 16.30
C PHE A 316 -3.17 19.05 16.46
N SER A 317 -2.74 20.27 16.16
CA SER A 317 -1.43 20.75 16.55
C SER A 317 -1.29 20.70 18.08
N ARG A 318 -0.06 20.62 18.57
CA ARG A 318 0.21 20.64 20.03
C ARG A 318 -0.34 21.89 20.72
N LYS A 319 -0.45 23.01 20.00
CA LYS A 319 -1.01 24.28 20.48
C LYS A 319 -2.53 24.37 20.37
N GLY A 320 -3.15 23.48 19.58
CA GLY A 320 -4.58 23.49 19.30
C GLY A 320 -5.04 24.59 18.33
N ASP A 321 -4.12 25.23 17.62
CA ASP A 321 -4.39 26.35 16.70
C ASP A 321 -4.63 25.91 15.25
N SER A 322 -4.36 24.67 14.93
CA SER A 322 -4.51 24.10 13.58
C SER A 322 -4.75 22.60 13.62
N ILE A 323 -5.24 22.04 12.51
CA ILE A 323 -5.48 20.61 12.31
C ILE A 323 -4.76 20.17 11.06
N ALA A 324 -3.87 19.18 11.19
CA ALA A 324 -3.28 18.47 10.07
C ALA A 324 -4.17 17.27 9.69
N PHE A 325 -4.26 16.96 8.41
CA PHE A 325 -5.05 15.83 7.89
C PHE A 325 -4.50 15.36 6.55
N VAL A 326 -4.89 14.16 6.14
CA VAL A 326 -4.65 13.71 4.77
C VAL A 326 -5.87 14.05 3.93
N ASP A 327 -5.65 14.74 2.81
CA ASP A 327 -6.65 15.10 1.81
C ASP A 327 -6.51 14.15 0.61
N HIS A 328 -7.50 13.29 0.44
CA HIS A 328 -7.59 12.33 -0.65
C HIS A 328 -8.59 12.85 -1.69
N PRO A 329 -8.17 13.11 -2.95
CA PRO A 329 -9.06 13.67 -3.96
C PRO A 329 -10.10 12.67 -4.49
N GLY A 330 -9.80 11.38 -4.48
CA GLY A 330 -10.68 10.30 -4.93
C GLY A 330 -11.33 9.55 -3.76
N ALA A 331 -12.60 9.18 -3.90
CA ALA A 331 -13.23 8.25 -2.96
C ALA A 331 -12.60 6.86 -3.11
N LEU A 332 -12.42 6.15 -2.00
CA LEU A 332 -11.84 4.80 -1.97
C LEU A 332 -10.43 4.68 -2.56
N ASP A 333 -9.68 5.79 -2.58
CA ASP A 333 -8.32 5.87 -3.08
C ASP A 333 -7.42 6.47 -1.98
N ASP A 334 -6.28 5.85 -1.68
CA ASP A 334 -5.37 6.31 -0.63
C ASP A 334 -4.27 7.26 -1.13
N ARG A 335 -4.35 7.65 -2.41
CA ARG A 335 -3.52 8.74 -2.97
C ARG A 335 -3.93 10.09 -2.39
N GLY A 336 -2.97 10.94 -2.12
CA GLY A 336 -3.30 12.24 -1.55
C GLY A 336 -2.11 13.05 -1.10
N SER A 337 -2.38 14.07 -0.31
CA SER A 337 -1.38 14.97 0.27
C SER A 337 -1.71 15.31 1.72
N VAL A 338 -0.68 15.63 2.50
CA VAL A 338 -0.86 16.20 3.84
C VAL A 338 -1.24 17.68 3.71
N ALA A 339 -2.30 18.08 4.39
CA ALA A 339 -2.77 19.45 4.47
C ALA A 339 -2.90 19.90 5.93
N ILE A 340 -2.82 21.20 6.15
CA ILE A 340 -3.04 21.84 7.45
C ILE A 340 -4.10 22.90 7.27
N VAL A 341 -5.06 22.98 8.17
CA VAL A 341 -6.08 24.03 8.22
C VAL A 341 -6.04 24.72 9.56
N ASP A 342 -6.10 26.06 9.56
CA ASP A 342 -6.28 26.83 10.79
C ASP A 342 -7.75 26.85 11.26
N LEU A 343 -8.03 27.34 12.46
CA LEU A 343 -9.38 27.36 13.02
C LEU A 343 -10.32 28.38 12.32
N ASN A 344 -9.79 29.15 11.36
CA ASN A 344 -10.57 30.07 10.52
C ASN A 344 -10.91 29.44 9.15
N GLY A 345 -10.44 28.20 8.88
CA GLY A 345 -10.70 27.50 7.64
C GLY A 345 -9.67 27.78 6.53
N LYS A 346 -8.56 28.46 6.82
CA LYS A 346 -7.49 28.68 5.85
C LYS A 346 -6.64 27.40 5.72
N LYS A 347 -6.82 26.70 4.60
CA LYS A 347 -6.03 25.51 4.26
C LYS A 347 -4.68 25.88 3.66
N THR A 348 -3.65 25.17 4.05
CA THR A 348 -2.31 25.18 3.45
C THR A 348 -1.96 23.75 3.05
N LYS A 349 -1.52 23.54 1.80
CA LYS A 349 -0.95 22.27 1.37
C LYS A 349 0.45 22.14 1.99
N ALA A 350 0.65 21.12 2.79
CA ALA A 350 1.92 20.92 3.49
C ALA A 350 2.88 20.00 2.73
N SER A 351 2.38 18.92 2.11
CA SER A 351 3.20 17.95 1.37
C SER A 351 2.97 17.98 -0.13
N GLU A 352 3.87 17.38 -0.90
CA GLU A 352 3.61 16.98 -2.27
C GLU A 352 2.48 15.94 -2.34
N PHE A 353 2.06 15.61 -3.57
CA PHE A 353 1.10 14.54 -3.83
C PHE A 353 1.82 13.18 -3.82
N TRP A 354 1.23 12.19 -3.15
CA TRP A 354 1.76 10.84 -2.97
C TRP A 354 0.78 9.80 -3.48
N GLU A 355 1.30 8.69 -4.01
CA GLU A 355 0.48 7.58 -4.53
C GLU A 355 -0.17 6.73 -3.44
N SER A 356 0.33 6.80 -2.22
CA SER A 356 -0.32 6.23 -1.03
C SER A 356 0.09 7.03 0.19
N VAL A 357 -0.89 7.41 1.04
CA VAL A 357 -0.64 8.10 2.32
C VAL A 357 -1.48 7.45 3.41
N ARG A 358 -0.84 6.97 4.50
CA ARG A 358 -1.56 6.39 5.64
C ARG A 358 -1.04 6.85 6.97
N GLY A 359 -1.91 7.56 7.67
CA GLY A 359 -1.64 8.06 9.01
C GLY A 359 -0.68 9.22 9.06
N LEU A 360 -0.92 10.11 9.99
CA LEU A 360 -0.05 11.24 10.29
C LEU A 360 -0.09 11.58 11.80
N ALA A 361 0.96 12.24 12.27
CA ALA A 361 1.04 12.78 13.62
C ALA A 361 2.00 13.98 13.67
N TRP A 362 1.75 14.89 14.59
CA TRP A 362 2.69 15.97 14.88
C TRP A 362 3.89 15.45 15.65
N ASN A 363 5.07 15.92 15.31
CA ASN A 363 6.26 15.67 16.11
C ASN A 363 6.16 16.33 17.51
N PRO A 364 7.02 15.98 18.48
CA PRO A 364 6.96 16.54 19.83
C PRO A 364 7.08 18.05 19.90
N ARG A 365 7.84 18.67 18.97
CA ARG A 365 8.03 20.13 18.91
C ARG A 365 6.84 20.87 18.29
N GLY A 366 6.00 20.17 17.50
CA GLY A 366 4.88 20.77 16.78
C GLY A 366 5.30 21.62 15.58
N ASP A 367 6.49 21.41 15.03
CA ASP A 367 7.05 22.11 13.88
C ASP A 367 7.10 21.26 12.61
N GLU A 368 6.84 19.95 12.73
CA GLU A 368 6.72 19.00 11.61
C GLU A 368 5.49 18.11 11.78
N VAL A 369 4.89 17.75 10.67
CA VAL A 369 3.91 16.65 10.55
C VAL A 369 4.63 15.45 9.95
N TRP A 370 4.63 14.33 10.67
CA TRP A 370 5.15 13.07 10.17
C TRP A 370 4.02 12.27 9.56
N PHE A 371 4.30 11.52 8.50
CA PHE A 371 3.30 10.71 7.78
C PHE A 371 3.95 9.53 7.08
N ALA A 372 3.19 8.45 6.89
CA ALA A 372 3.63 7.29 6.14
C ALA A 372 3.14 7.42 4.69
N ALA A 373 4.04 7.34 3.71
CA ALA A 373 3.70 7.52 2.30
C ALA A 373 4.59 6.73 1.34
N ALA A 374 4.06 6.46 0.13
CA ALA A 374 4.76 5.84 -0.97
C ALA A 374 4.63 6.68 -2.25
N ARG A 375 5.69 6.71 -3.08
CA ARG A 375 5.68 7.32 -4.42
C ARG A 375 5.16 6.35 -5.47
N SER A 376 5.07 5.05 -5.14
CA SER A 376 4.54 4.00 -5.99
C SER A 376 4.10 2.84 -5.09
N GLY A 377 2.93 2.27 -5.35
CA GLY A 377 2.38 1.12 -4.64
C GLY A 377 2.19 1.33 -3.14
N LEU A 378 2.31 0.26 -2.36
CA LEU A 378 1.96 0.20 -0.95
C LEU A 378 3.16 0.20 0.02
N SER A 379 4.40 0.17 -0.50
CA SER A 379 5.63 0.21 0.33
C SER A 379 5.90 1.60 0.89
N ARG A 380 5.05 2.02 1.81
CA ARG A 380 5.12 3.32 2.46
C ARG A 380 6.32 3.40 3.41
N ALA A 381 7.10 4.47 3.28
CA ALA A 381 8.12 4.89 4.23
C ALA A 381 7.60 6.03 5.11
N LEU A 382 8.30 6.31 6.22
CA LEU A 382 7.96 7.43 7.10
C LEU A 382 8.67 8.69 6.61
N TYR A 383 7.91 9.75 6.43
CA TYR A 383 8.36 11.09 6.04
C TYR A 383 7.96 12.12 7.08
N ALA A 384 8.62 13.26 7.04
CA ALA A 384 8.26 14.46 7.79
C ALA A 384 8.17 15.64 6.84
N VAL A 385 7.21 16.51 7.05
CA VAL A 385 7.06 17.79 6.35
C VAL A 385 6.95 18.90 7.38
N ASN A 386 7.75 19.95 7.21
CA ASN A 386 7.67 21.13 8.07
C ASN A 386 6.58 22.11 7.59
N LEU A 387 6.31 23.13 8.39
CA LEU A 387 5.27 24.14 8.07
C LEU A 387 5.58 24.99 6.82
N THR A 388 6.81 24.93 6.28
CA THR A 388 7.20 25.59 5.02
C THR A 388 7.10 24.67 3.80
N GLY A 389 6.67 23.40 3.98
CA GLY A 389 6.50 22.42 2.91
C GLY A 389 7.77 21.64 2.55
N ARG A 390 8.85 21.75 3.33
CA ARG A 390 10.07 20.98 3.09
C ARG A 390 9.91 19.57 3.65
N GLU A 391 10.00 18.58 2.78
CA GLU A 391 9.94 17.16 3.11
C GLU A 391 11.32 16.56 3.39
N ARG A 392 11.34 15.57 4.29
CA ARG A 392 12.49 14.69 4.52
C ARG A 392 12.02 13.27 4.82
N ARG A 393 12.81 12.28 4.46
CA ARG A 393 12.57 10.89 4.86
C ARG A 393 13.10 10.69 6.27
N VAL A 394 12.26 10.09 7.13
CA VAL A 394 12.61 9.78 8.53
C VAL A 394 13.06 8.34 8.64
N LEU A 395 12.29 7.40 8.08
CA LEU A 395 12.54 5.96 8.16
C LEU A 395 12.15 5.30 6.84
N GLY A 396 13.00 4.42 6.34
CA GLY A 396 12.70 3.56 5.21
C GLY A 396 12.86 2.11 5.61
N VAL A 397 11.77 1.36 5.52
CA VAL A 397 11.74 -0.09 5.70
C VAL A 397 11.02 -0.71 4.51
N ALA A 398 11.26 -1.98 4.25
CA ALA A 398 10.47 -2.71 3.24
C ALA A 398 9.10 -3.06 3.81
N GLY A 399 8.06 -2.86 3.01
CA GLY A 399 6.66 -3.13 3.34
C GLY A 399 5.86 -1.86 3.65
N GLY A 400 4.57 -2.02 3.84
CA GLY A 400 3.64 -0.92 4.08
C GLY A 400 3.71 -0.42 5.52
N LEU A 401 4.17 0.81 5.76
CA LEU A 401 4.04 1.45 7.07
C LEU A 401 2.72 2.21 7.18
N SER A 402 2.16 2.26 8.40
CA SER A 402 1.16 3.25 8.79
C SER A 402 1.58 3.93 10.08
N LEU A 403 1.45 5.25 10.13
CA LEU A 403 1.76 6.03 11.33
C LEU A 403 0.48 6.23 12.15
N HIS A 404 0.51 5.81 13.41
CA HIS A 404 -0.62 5.92 14.31
C HIS A 404 -0.55 7.12 15.24
N ASP A 405 0.59 7.30 15.92
CA ASP A 405 0.76 8.38 16.89
C ASP A 405 2.24 8.65 17.22
N ILE A 406 2.51 9.83 17.78
CA ILE A 406 3.80 10.23 18.32
C ILE A 406 3.56 10.81 19.72
N SER A 407 4.17 10.21 20.75
CA SER A 407 4.08 10.68 22.11
C SER A 407 4.84 12.02 22.34
N ARG A 408 4.62 12.65 23.48
CA ARG A 408 5.30 13.90 23.84
C ARG A 408 6.81 13.74 24.00
N ASP A 409 7.27 12.57 24.40
CA ASP A 409 8.68 12.21 24.57
C ASP A 409 9.34 11.63 23.31
N GLY A 410 8.62 11.59 22.17
CA GLY A 410 9.15 11.20 20.85
C GLY A 410 9.10 9.72 20.54
N ARG A 411 8.40 8.91 21.33
CA ARG A 411 8.09 7.52 20.96
C ARG A 411 7.08 7.49 19.83
N VAL A 412 7.25 6.60 18.89
CA VAL A 412 6.42 6.52 17.67
C VAL A 412 5.69 5.20 17.61
N LEU A 413 4.38 5.24 17.36
CA LEU A 413 3.57 4.05 17.06
C LEU A 413 3.44 3.88 15.55
N LEU A 414 4.00 2.80 15.03
CA LEU A 414 3.93 2.41 13.62
C LEU A 414 3.31 1.02 13.50
N SER A 415 2.49 0.81 12.49
CA SER A 415 2.22 -0.56 12.05
C SER A 415 3.00 -0.88 10.79
N ARG A 416 3.35 -2.17 10.68
CA ARG A 416 3.76 -2.79 9.44
C ARG A 416 2.58 -3.58 8.90
N ASP A 417 2.07 -3.12 7.77
CA ASP A 417 0.91 -3.72 7.11
C ASP A 417 1.40 -4.60 5.96
N ASN A 418 0.96 -5.84 5.96
CA ASN A 418 1.15 -6.77 4.87
C ASN A 418 -0.22 -7.00 4.24
N GLU A 419 -0.45 -6.35 3.12
CA GLU A 419 -1.71 -6.36 2.39
C GLU A 419 -1.50 -7.04 1.04
N ARG A 420 -2.39 -7.95 0.68
CA ARG A 420 -2.37 -8.63 -0.61
C ARG A 420 -3.78 -8.82 -1.13
N MET A 421 -3.95 -8.59 -2.41
CA MET A 421 -5.14 -8.97 -3.17
C MET A 421 -4.75 -9.98 -4.23
N GLY A 422 -5.58 -10.99 -4.40
CA GLY A 422 -5.35 -12.01 -5.41
C GLY A 422 -6.65 -12.46 -6.06
N ILE A 423 -6.53 -13.22 -7.14
CA ILE A 423 -7.64 -13.67 -7.96
C ILE A 423 -7.74 -15.18 -7.92
N VAL A 424 -8.93 -15.66 -7.54
CA VAL A 424 -9.31 -17.07 -7.64
C VAL A 424 -10.24 -17.28 -8.81
N PHE A 425 -10.02 -18.32 -9.58
CA PHE A 425 -10.85 -18.73 -10.71
C PHE A 425 -11.29 -20.19 -10.56
N VAL A 426 -12.54 -20.46 -10.95
CA VAL A 426 -13.11 -21.82 -11.06
C VAL A 426 -13.76 -21.94 -12.43
N GLY A 427 -13.27 -22.84 -13.24
CA GLY A 427 -13.77 -23.12 -14.58
C GLY A 427 -15.05 -23.95 -14.60
N ALA A 428 -15.68 -24.01 -15.77
CA ALA A 428 -16.87 -24.83 -15.99
C ALA A 428 -16.56 -26.32 -15.72
N GLY A 429 -17.34 -26.93 -14.82
CA GLY A 429 -17.16 -28.34 -14.44
C GLY A 429 -15.93 -28.61 -13.54
N GLU A 430 -15.16 -27.61 -13.20
CA GLU A 430 -14.01 -27.76 -12.28
C GLU A 430 -14.47 -27.67 -10.82
N THR A 431 -13.85 -28.49 -9.96
CA THR A 431 -14.05 -28.48 -8.51
C THR A 431 -12.89 -27.79 -7.79
N GLU A 432 -11.72 -27.70 -8.43
CA GLU A 432 -10.53 -27.09 -7.89
C GLU A 432 -10.43 -25.63 -8.32
N ALA A 433 -10.15 -24.78 -7.35
CA ALA A 433 -9.90 -23.36 -7.56
C ALA A 433 -8.43 -23.13 -7.96
N ARG A 434 -8.23 -22.26 -8.96
CA ARG A 434 -6.90 -21.85 -9.44
C ARG A 434 -6.60 -20.43 -9.04
N GLU A 435 -5.38 -20.15 -8.63
CA GLU A 435 -4.92 -18.79 -8.41
C GLU A 435 -4.45 -18.16 -9.73
N LEU A 436 -5.05 -17.02 -10.09
CA LEU A 436 -4.72 -16.27 -11.29
C LEU A 436 -4.20 -14.85 -10.97
N SER A 437 -3.71 -14.60 -9.77
CA SER A 437 -3.06 -13.32 -9.43
C SER A 437 -1.82 -13.11 -10.30
N TRP A 438 -1.56 -11.85 -10.68
CA TRP A 438 -0.34 -11.52 -11.41
C TRP A 438 0.78 -11.06 -10.48
N LYS A 439 0.46 -10.09 -9.63
CA LYS A 439 1.37 -9.54 -8.61
C LYS A 439 0.69 -9.53 -7.23
N ASP A 440 0.98 -8.54 -6.42
CA ASP A 440 0.54 -8.49 -5.03
C ASP A 440 -0.82 -7.81 -4.82
N TRP A 441 -1.34 -7.08 -5.85
CA TRP A 441 -2.58 -6.34 -5.73
C TRP A 441 -3.46 -6.48 -6.99
N SER A 442 -3.75 -7.73 -7.34
CA SER A 442 -4.55 -8.06 -8.51
C SER A 442 -6.03 -8.16 -8.14
N ARG A 443 -6.87 -7.38 -8.83
CA ARG A 443 -8.34 -7.37 -8.64
C ARG A 443 -9.03 -7.80 -9.92
N VAL A 444 -9.82 -8.88 -9.89
CA VAL A 444 -10.65 -9.25 -11.04
C VAL A 444 -11.80 -8.26 -11.19
N MET A 445 -12.05 -7.80 -12.42
CA MET A 445 -13.10 -6.83 -12.72
C MET A 445 -14.15 -7.36 -13.67
N ASP A 446 -13.76 -8.30 -14.56
CA ASP A 446 -14.68 -8.93 -15.50
C ASP A 446 -14.16 -10.29 -15.97
N ILE A 447 -15.06 -11.08 -16.54
CA ILE A 447 -14.77 -12.37 -17.16
C ILE A 447 -15.42 -12.41 -18.54
N SER A 448 -14.68 -12.86 -19.56
CA SER A 448 -15.25 -13.02 -20.91
C SER A 448 -16.42 -14.00 -20.89
N PRO A 449 -17.43 -13.82 -21.77
CA PRO A 449 -18.62 -14.68 -21.80
C PRO A 449 -18.30 -16.17 -21.98
N ASP A 450 -17.22 -16.50 -22.67
CA ASP A 450 -16.72 -17.87 -22.86
C ASP A 450 -15.90 -18.43 -21.71
N GLY A 451 -15.68 -17.63 -20.64
CA GLY A 451 -14.90 -17.99 -19.46
C GLY A 451 -13.40 -18.15 -19.67
N LYS A 452 -12.87 -17.77 -20.85
CA LYS A 452 -11.46 -18.01 -21.21
C LYS A 452 -10.51 -16.90 -20.85
N ARG A 453 -11.00 -15.71 -20.54
CA ARG A 453 -10.18 -14.55 -20.18
C ARG A 453 -10.79 -13.81 -18.99
N ILE A 454 -9.94 -13.30 -18.13
CA ILE A 454 -10.32 -12.36 -17.06
C ILE A 454 -9.69 -11.00 -17.34
N LEU A 455 -10.45 -9.94 -17.11
CA LEU A 455 -9.99 -8.58 -17.02
C LEU A 455 -9.67 -8.28 -15.55
N PHE A 456 -8.51 -7.72 -15.28
CA PHE A 456 -8.12 -7.37 -13.92
C PHE A 456 -7.39 -6.02 -13.86
N GLY A 457 -7.48 -5.38 -12.70
CA GLY A 457 -6.66 -4.24 -12.33
C GLY A 457 -5.47 -4.70 -11.47
N GLU A 458 -4.32 -4.11 -11.67
CA GLU A 458 -3.14 -4.26 -10.81
C GLU A 458 -2.80 -2.89 -10.21
N GLU A 459 -2.81 -2.81 -8.88
CA GLU A 459 -2.60 -1.58 -8.13
C GLU A 459 -1.35 -1.65 -7.23
N GLY A 460 -0.55 -2.73 -7.34
CA GLY A 460 0.65 -3.00 -6.54
C GLY A 460 1.85 -2.13 -6.86
N GLU A 461 2.99 -2.41 -6.20
CA GLU A 461 4.21 -1.57 -6.23
C GLU A 461 4.74 -1.26 -7.63
N ASP A 462 4.65 -2.21 -8.55
CA ASP A 462 5.19 -2.08 -9.90
C ASP A 462 4.14 -1.64 -10.93
N SER A 463 2.94 -1.23 -10.50
CA SER A 463 1.85 -0.85 -11.41
C SER A 463 1.98 0.58 -11.94
N GLY A 464 2.85 1.39 -11.33
CA GLY A 464 3.01 2.80 -11.66
C GLY A 464 1.90 3.67 -11.05
N PRO A 465 1.95 5.00 -11.28
CA PRO A 465 1.09 5.97 -10.61
C PRO A 465 -0.37 5.96 -11.08
N THR A 466 -0.68 5.26 -12.17
CA THR A 466 -2.01 5.26 -12.78
C THR A 466 -2.65 3.89 -12.80
N TYR A 467 -2.10 2.91 -12.06
CA TYR A 467 -2.52 1.50 -12.09
C TYR A 467 -2.37 0.85 -13.47
N GLN A 468 -2.58 -0.45 -13.56
CA GLN A 468 -2.47 -1.20 -14.82
C GLN A 468 -3.71 -2.05 -15.05
N VAL A 469 -4.19 -2.06 -16.29
CA VAL A 469 -5.25 -2.93 -16.77
C VAL A 469 -4.63 -4.12 -17.47
N GLY A 470 -4.91 -5.31 -16.97
CA GLY A 470 -4.40 -6.57 -17.50
C GLY A 470 -5.51 -7.50 -18.00
N LEU A 471 -5.19 -8.24 -19.04
CA LEU A 471 -6.00 -9.34 -19.55
C LEU A 471 -5.21 -10.65 -19.36
N ARG A 472 -5.82 -11.65 -18.75
CA ARG A 472 -5.20 -12.94 -18.49
C ARG A 472 -6.06 -14.09 -18.99
N PRO A 473 -5.49 -15.04 -19.76
CA PRO A 473 -6.15 -16.31 -20.05
C PRO A 473 -6.40 -17.11 -18.76
N THR A 474 -7.56 -17.77 -18.70
CA THR A 474 -7.95 -18.56 -17.53
C THR A 474 -7.23 -19.91 -17.44
N ASP A 475 -6.49 -20.31 -18.47
CA ASP A 475 -5.59 -21.46 -18.44
C ASP A 475 -4.27 -21.21 -17.67
N GLY A 476 -4.06 -19.97 -17.22
CA GLY A 476 -2.85 -19.58 -16.49
C GLY A 476 -1.71 -19.06 -17.36
N SER A 477 -1.92 -18.93 -18.67
CA SER A 477 -0.94 -18.35 -19.60
C SER A 477 -0.58 -16.91 -19.25
N SER A 478 0.39 -16.36 -19.97
CA SER A 478 0.97 -15.03 -19.71
C SER A 478 -0.07 -13.91 -19.76
N VAL A 479 0.11 -12.95 -18.86
CA VAL A 479 -0.68 -11.71 -18.79
C VAL A 479 -0.33 -10.80 -19.96
N VAL A 480 -1.34 -10.13 -20.51
CA VAL A 480 -1.18 -9.02 -21.46
C VAL A 480 -1.60 -7.74 -20.77
N ILE A 481 -0.70 -6.75 -20.67
CA ILE A 481 -1.02 -5.42 -20.18
C ILE A 481 -1.60 -4.61 -21.33
N LEU A 482 -2.82 -4.13 -21.14
CA LEU A 482 -3.56 -3.35 -22.12
C LEU A 482 -3.28 -1.85 -22.03
N GLY A 483 -3.05 -1.34 -20.82
CA GLY A 483 -2.80 0.09 -20.58
C GLY A 483 -2.93 0.47 -19.12
N SER A 484 -3.07 1.78 -18.88
CA SER A 484 -3.20 2.36 -17.54
C SER A 484 -4.67 2.55 -17.14
N GLY A 485 -4.89 2.77 -15.83
CA GLY A 485 -6.18 3.04 -15.21
C GLY A 485 -6.72 1.88 -14.38
N GLY A 486 -7.87 2.08 -13.75
CA GLY A 486 -8.62 1.05 -13.06
C GLY A 486 -9.51 0.28 -14.04
N ALA A 487 -9.31 -1.03 -14.17
CA ALA A 487 -10.12 -1.88 -15.04
C ALA A 487 -11.60 -1.80 -14.68
N GLN A 488 -12.49 -1.79 -15.68
CA GLN A 488 -13.94 -1.72 -15.50
C GLN A 488 -14.65 -2.96 -16.06
N SER A 489 -14.69 -3.12 -17.38
CA SER A 489 -15.37 -4.24 -18.04
C SER A 489 -14.84 -4.52 -19.44
N LEU A 490 -15.05 -5.74 -19.94
CA LEU A 490 -14.77 -6.17 -21.31
C LEU A 490 -15.98 -5.89 -22.19
N SER A 491 -15.75 -5.43 -23.43
CA SER A 491 -16.80 -5.36 -24.42
C SER A 491 -17.31 -6.76 -24.79
N PRO A 492 -18.61 -6.95 -25.04
CA PRO A 492 -19.18 -8.24 -25.44
C PRO A 492 -18.53 -8.85 -26.70
N ASP A 493 -18.09 -8.01 -27.64
CA ASP A 493 -17.35 -8.45 -28.85
C ASP A 493 -15.87 -8.78 -28.57
N GLY A 494 -15.41 -8.54 -27.34
CA GLY A 494 -14.06 -8.84 -26.88
C GLY A 494 -12.96 -7.96 -27.45
N LYS A 495 -13.28 -6.84 -28.14
CA LYS A 495 -12.28 -5.98 -28.76
C LYS A 495 -11.74 -4.88 -27.85
N TRP A 496 -12.50 -4.51 -26.82
CA TRP A 496 -12.18 -3.39 -25.94
C TRP A 496 -12.23 -3.79 -24.47
N ALA A 497 -11.35 -3.23 -23.68
CA ALA A 497 -11.47 -3.14 -22.24
C ALA A 497 -11.71 -1.68 -21.84
N LEU A 498 -12.70 -1.45 -20.99
CA LEU A 498 -12.98 -0.14 -20.44
C LEU A 498 -12.12 0.08 -19.19
N SER A 499 -11.49 1.24 -19.09
CA SER A 499 -10.63 1.67 -17.99
C SER A 499 -11.07 3.03 -17.48
N LEU A 500 -10.98 3.27 -16.19
CA LEU A 500 -11.16 4.57 -15.55
C LEU A 500 -9.83 5.09 -15.04
N MET A 501 -9.37 6.22 -15.59
CA MET A 501 -8.18 6.89 -15.05
C MET A 501 -8.47 7.41 -13.66
N PRO A 502 -7.52 7.24 -12.72
CA PRO A 502 -7.76 7.63 -11.33
C PRO A 502 -7.73 9.15 -11.13
N ALA A 503 -8.42 9.61 -10.06
CA ALA A 503 -8.37 11.01 -9.65
C ALA A 503 -6.93 11.57 -9.53
N PRO A 504 -6.67 12.86 -9.75
CA PRO A 504 -7.66 13.91 -9.99
C PRO A 504 -8.18 14.02 -11.42
N ASN A 505 -7.61 13.28 -12.37
CA ASN A 505 -7.92 13.37 -13.80
C ASN A 505 -8.75 12.15 -14.25
N GLU A 506 -9.93 11.99 -13.63
CA GLU A 506 -10.82 10.87 -13.98
C GLU A 506 -11.33 10.97 -15.41
N GLU A 507 -11.05 9.95 -16.21
CA GLU A 507 -11.47 9.82 -17.62
C GLU A 507 -11.74 8.36 -17.93
N LEU A 508 -12.80 8.08 -18.69
CA LEU A 508 -13.04 6.74 -19.25
C LEU A 508 -12.22 6.55 -20.53
N VAL A 509 -11.47 5.46 -20.56
CA VAL A 509 -10.56 5.12 -21.67
C VAL A 509 -10.88 3.74 -22.19
N LEU A 510 -11.00 3.63 -23.51
CA LEU A 510 -11.12 2.36 -24.23
C LEU A 510 -9.71 1.84 -24.57
N LEU A 511 -9.38 0.68 -24.04
CA LEU A 511 -8.11 -0.01 -24.30
C LEU A 511 -8.35 -1.17 -25.26
N PRO A 512 -7.65 -1.26 -26.41
CA PRO A 512 -7.82 -2.38 -27.33
C PRO A 512 -7.27 -3.67 -26.70
N THR A 513 -8.01 -4.78 -26.86
CA THR A 513 -7.55 -6.11 -26.41
C THR A 513 -6.60 -6.78 -27.39
N GLY A 514 -6.46 -6.22 -28.59
CA GLY A 514 -5.56 -6.63 -29.66
C GLY A 514 -4.78 -5.45 -30.22
N ALA A 515 -4.41 -5.49 -31.50
CA ALA A 515 -3.74 -4.37 -32.15
C ALA A 515 -4.68 -3.17 -32.24
N GLY A 516 -4.20 -1.99 -31.89
CA GLY A 516 -4.97 -0.74 -31.91
C GLY A 516 -4.39 0.32 -31.00
N SER A 517 -5.03 1.48 -30.96
CA SER A 517 -4.69 2.59 -30.04
C SER A 517 -5.83 2.82 -29.06
N SER A 518 -5.50 3.23 -27.85
CA SER A 518 -6.48 3.65 -26.85
C SER A 518 -7.25 4.89 -27.29
N ARG A 519 -8.48 5.02 -26.82
CA ARG A 519 -9.35 6.19 -27.06
C ARG A 519 -9.92 6.68 -25.75
N THR A 520 -9.80 7.96 -25.46
CA THR A 520 -10.46 8.61 -24.34
C THR A 520 -11.87 9.03 -24.74
N LEU A 521 -12.86 8.75 -23.91
CA LEU A 521 -14.25 9.17 -24.11
C LEU A 521 -14.45 10.60 -23.59
N GLU A 522 -15.35 11.33 -24.24
CA GLU A 522 -15.71 12.68 -23.81
C GLU A 522 -16.33 12.66 -22.41
N ARG A 523 -15.82 13.51 -21.51
CA ARG A 523 -16.28 13.57 -20.13
C ARG A 523 -17.60 14.36 -19.99
N GLY A 524 -17.83 15.33 -20.85
CA GLY A 524 -18.97 16.26 -20.74
C GLY A 524 -18.99 16.98 -19.39
N ALA A 525 -20.15 17.07 -18.80
CA ALA A 525 -20.37 17.71 -17.48
C ALA A 525 -20.06 16.80 -16.27
N ILE A 526 -19.55 15.60 -16.45
CA ILE A 526 -19.25 14.67 -15.35
C ILE A 526 -18.09 15.22 -14.50
N GLU A 527 -18.34 15.46 -13.22
CA GLU A 527 -17.32 15.87 -12.26
C GLU A 527 -16.57 14.67 -11.66
N ARG A 528 -17.27 13.53 -11.49
CA ARG A 528 -16.71 12.32 -10.91
C ARG A 528 -17.47 11.08 -11.40
N TYR A 529 -16.74 9.99 -11.63
CA TYR A 529 -17.29 8.68 -11.93
C TYR A 529 -17.41 7.83 -10.67
N GLN A 530 -18.42 6.95 -10.62
CA GLN A 530 -18.45 5.89 -9.60
C GLN A 530 -17.44 4.79 -9.96
N PHE A 531 -16.64 4.39 -8.98
CA PHE A 531 -15.65 3.33 -9.15
C PHE A 531 -16.35 1.98 -9.44
N ALA A 532 -15.81 1.22 -10.39
CA ALA A 532 -16.33 -0.09 -10.81
C ALA A 532 -17.79 -0.09 -11.34
N GLY A 533 -18.25 1.04 -11.90
CA GLY A 533 -19.63 1.21 -12.36
C GLY A 533 -19.87 1.12 -13.87
N ALA A 534 -18.84 1.23 -14.70
CA ALA A 534 -19.03 1.30 -16.16
C ALA A 534 -19.18 -0.09 -16.80
N ARG A 535 -20.25 -0.27 -17.60
CA ARG A 535 -20.64 -1.54 -18.26
C ARG A 535 -21.06 -1.31 -19.69
N TRP A 536 -20.92 -2.32 -20.52
CA TRP A 536 -21.24 -2.31 -21.95
C TRP A 536 -22.68 -2.69 -22.23
N PHE A 537 -23.24 -2.11 -23.28
CA PHE A 537 -24.43 -2.65 -23.93
C PHE A 537 -24.06 -3.89 -24.76
N PRO A 538 -25.04 -4.80 -25.01
CA PRO A 538 -24.77 -6.09 -25.65
C PRO A 538 -24.21 -5.98 -27.08
N ASP A 539 -24.51 -4.90 -27.78
CA ASP A 539 -24.02 -4.61 -29.14
C ASP A 539 -22.61 -3.99 -29.17
N SER A 540 -22.00 -3.74 -28.03
CA SER A 540 -20.69 -3.09 -27.87
C SER A 540 -20.62 -1.66 -28.43
N SER A 541 -21.74 -0.99 -28.74
CA SER A 541 -21.78 0.36 -29.30
C SER A 541 -21.87 1.46 -28.25
N GLN A 542 -22.34 1.12 -27.05
CA GLN A 542 -22.57 2.06 -25.95
C GLN A 542 -22.13 1.47 -24.61
N ILE A 543 -21.93 2.38 -23.66
CA ILE A 543 -21.66 2.05 -22.26
C ILE A 543 -22.67 2.74 -21.36
N VAL A 544 -22.88 2.16 -20.16
CA VAL A 544 -23.61 2.78 -19.06
C VAL A 544 -22.68 2.90 -17.86
N PHE A 545 -22.77 4.01 -17.13
CA PHE A 545 -22.02 4.22 -15.89
C PHE A 545 -22.81 5.11 -14.94
N ALA A 546 -22.47 5.05 -13.65
CA ALA A 546 -22.94 6.03 -12.68
C ALA A 546 -21.90 7.13 -12.49
N GLY A 547 -22.37 8.36 -12.35
CA GLY A 547 -21.50 9.55 -12.21
C GLY A 547 -22.21 10.71 -11.57
N TYR A 548 -21.44 11.73 -11.24
CA TYR A 548 -21.87 12.99 -10.61
C TYR A 548 -21.66 14.15 -11.56
N GLU A 549 -22.62 15.05 -11.55
CA GLU A 549 -22.61 16.33 -12.26
C GLU A 549 -22.91 17.46 -11.30
N ALA A 550 -22.45 18.67 -11.59
CA ALA A 550 -22.65 19.82 -10.71
C ALA A 550 -24.15 20.04 -10.38
N GLY A 551 -24.46 20.10 -9.09
CA GLY A 551 -25.82 20.35 -8.60
C GLY A 551 -26.73 19.11 -8.58
N HIS A 552 -26.22 17.94 -8.95
CA HIS A 552 -26.95 16.68 -8.95
C HIS A 552 -26.33 15.62 -8.05
N GLY A 553 -27.15 14.70 -7.54
CA GLY A 553 -26.70 13.44 -6.96
C GLY A 553 -26.21 12.46 -8.05
N PRO A 554 -25.73 11.28 -7.66
CA PRO A 554 -25.26 10.30 -8.64
C PRO A 554 -26.41 9.77 -9.52
N ARG A 555 -26.18 9.66 -10.83
CA ARG A 555 -27.14 9.21 -11.84
C ARG A 555 -26.50 8.23 -12.80
N CYS A 556 -27.30 7.40 -13.49
CA CYS A 556 -26.83 6.63 -14.63
C CYS A 556 -26.78 7.50 -15.89
N TYR A 557 -25.69 7.32 -16.64
CA TYR A 557 -25.45 7.92 -17.95
C TYR A 557 -25.24 6.84 -18.99
N VAL A 558 -25.71 7.11 -20.21
CA VAL A 558 -25.41 6.31 -21.41
C VAL A 558 -24.52 7.13 -22.32
N GLN A 559 -23.50 6.51 -22.89
CA GLN A 559 -22.58 7.16 -23.81
C GLN A 559 -22.21 6.23 -24.98
N SER A 560 -22.19 6.79 -26.20
CA SER A 560 -21.65 6.08 -27.37
C SER A 560 -20.13 5.99 -27.31
N ILE A 561 -19.57 4.84 -27.71
CA ILE A 561 -18.12 4.69 -27.80
C ILE A 561 -17.53 5.36 -29.05
N GLU A 562 -18.35 5.74 -30.04
CA GLU A 562 -17.89 6.44 -31.23
C GLU A 562 -17.71 7.95 -31.00
N GLY A 563 -18.16 8.47 -29.85
CA GLY A 563 -18.05 9.87 -29.45
C GLY A 563 -19.36 10.46 -28.95
N GLY A 564 -19.29 11.70 -28.46
CA GLY A 564 -20.40 12.44 -27.87
C GLY A 564 -20.43 12.43 -26.35
N GLU A 565 -21.09 13.44 -25.81
CA GLU A 565 -21.23 13.60 -24.36
C GLU A 565 -22.13 12.54 -23.73
N PRO A 566 -21.88 12.19 -22.44
CA PRO A 566 -22.75 11.31 -21.67
C PRO A 566 -24.17 11.89 -21.52
N ILE A 567 -25.17 11.06 -21.64
CA ILE A 567 -26.59 11.46 -21.49
C ILE A 567 -27.15 10.81 -20.24
N ALA A 568 -27.58 11.64 -19.27
CA ALA A 568 -28.25 11.18 -18.07
C ALA A 568 -29.64 10.67 -18.39
N PHE A 569 -30.05 9.50 -17.83
CA PHE A 569 -31.39 8.95 -18.08
C PHE A 569 -32.15 8.59 -16.79
N THR A 570 -31.49 8.46 -15.63
CA THR A 570 -32.14 8.20 -14.33
C THR A 570 -32.30 9.49 -13.50
N PRO A 571 -33.17 9.51 -12.47
CA PRO A 571 -33.13 10.50 -11.42
C PRO A 571 -31.85 10.37 -10.57
N ASP A 572 -31.64 11.34 -9.66
CA ASP A 572 -30.55 11.31 -8.68
C ASP A 572 -30.69 10.16 -7.68
N GLY A 573 -29.59 9.78 -7.03
CA GLY A 573 -29.54 8.76 -5.99
C GLY A 573 -29.24 7.34 -6.50
N ILE A 574 -28.64 7.21 -7.68
CA ILE A 574 -28.27 5.92 -8.28
C ILE A 574 -26.76 5.64 -8.07
N ASP A 575 -26.47 4.62 -7.31
CA ASP A 575 -25.09 4.21 -6.99
C ASP A 575 -24.40 3.43 -8.13
N SER A 576 -25.13 2.51 -8.80
CA SER A 576 -24.55 1.70 -9.88
C SER A 576 -25.58 1.30 -10.95
N CYS A 577 -25.08 0.98 -12.15
CA CYS A 577 -25.91 0.60 -13.30
C CYS A 577 -25.35 -0.68 -13.94
N ARG A 578 -26.26 -1.56 -14.38
CA ARG A 578 -25.92 -2.79 -15.11
C ARG A 578 -26.82 -2.96 -16.32
N VAL A 579 -26.30 -3.57 -17.36
CA VAL A 579 -27.05 -3.82 -18.59
C VAL A 579 -27.44 -5.29 -18.67
N SER A 580 -28.69 -5.57 -19.04
CA SER A 580 -29.16 -6.92 -19.31
C SER A 580 -28.82 -7.34 -20.75
N PRO A 581 -28.84 -8.65 -21.09
CA PRO A 581 -28.64 -9.15 -22.45
C PRO A 581 -29.57 -8.58 -23.49
N SER A 582 -30.80 -8.17 -23.12
CA SER A 582 -31.73 -7.50 -24.02
C SER A 582 -31.54 -5.98 -24.13
N GLY A 583 -30.55 -5.41 -23.39
CA GLY A 583 -30.30 -3.97 -23.38
C GLY A 583 -31.07 -3.18 -22.32
N GLY A 584 -31.83 -3.87 -21.45
CA GLY A 584 -32.43 -3.23 -20.26
C GLY A 584 -31.40 -2.83 -19.24
N ILE A 585 -31.70 -1.81 -18.43
CA ILE A 585 -30.77 -1.26 -17.42
C ILE A 585 -31.33 -1.49 -16.02
N LEU A 586 -30.54 -2.11 -15.17
CA LEU A 586 -30.76 -2.23 -13.74
C LEU A 586 -29.99 -1.14 -13.04
N ALA A 587 -30.69 -0.17 -12.46
CA ALA A 587 -30.12 0.90 -11.65
C ALA A 587 -30.27 0.54 -10.17
N ILE A 588 -29.17 0.61 -9.42
CA ILE A 588 -29.15 0.36 -7.98
C ILE A 588 -29.04 1.71 -7.28
N THR A 589 -29.97 1.99 -6.36
CA THR A 589 -29.95 3.22 -5.57
C THR A 589 -28.96 3.12 -4.39
N GLU A 590 -28.57 4.26 -3.84
CA GLU A 590 -27.77 4.33 -2.61
C GLU A 590 -28.43 3.59 -1.43
N GLU A 591 -29.78 3.46 -1.44
CA GLU A 591 -30.56 2.69 -0.46
C GLU A 591 -30.66 1.20 -0.81
N SER A 592 -29.90 0.71 -1.80
CA SER A 592 -29.91 -0.68 -2.29
C SER A 592 -31.24 -1.13 -2.92
N ARG A 593 -32.05 -0.20 -3.42
CA ARG A 593 -33.23 -0.53 -4.25
C ARG A 593 -32.78 -0.81 -5.67
N ALA A 594 -33.38 -1.79 -6.32
CA ALA A 594 -33.03 -2.21 -7.67
C ALA A 594 -34.16 -1.85 -8.64
N LEU A 595 -33.91 -0.88 -9.50
CA LEU A 595 -34.87 -0.33 -10.44
C LEU A 595 -34.55 -0.81 -11.86
N LEU A 596 -35.45 -1.54 -12.50
CA LEU A 596 -35.27 -2.06 -13.84
C LEU A 596 -35.96 -1.14 -14.88
N TYR A 597 -35.19 -0.71 -15.88
CA TYR A 597 -35.61 0.06 -17.03
C TYR A 597 -35.42 -0.83 -18.29
N HIS A 598 -36.48 -1.06 -19.07
CA HIS A 598 -36.35 -1.83 -20.32
C HIS A 598 -35.77 -0.99 -21.47
N SER A 599 -35.76 0.33 -21.33
CA SER A 599 -35.17 1.26 -22.28
C SER A 599 -34.56 2.47 -21.57
N HIS A 600 -33.43 2.93 -22.05
CA HIS A 600 -32.80 4.19 -21.57
C HIS A 600 -33.58 5.45 -21.97
N SER A 601 -34.58 5.33 -22.86
CA SER A 601 -35.50 6.42 -23.16
C SER A 601 -36.66 6.53 -22.17
N SER A 602 -36.89 5.53 -21.32
CA SER A 602 -37.90 5.57 -20.26
C SER A 602 -37.40 6.41 -19.09
N LYS A 603 -38.16 7.42 -18.68
CA LYS A 603 -37.85 8.25 -17.50
C LYS A 603 -38.30 7.63 -16.18
N GLN A 604 -39.02 6.52 -16.20
CA GLN A 604 -39.52 5.82 -15.02
C GLN A 604 -39.13 4.34 -15.11
N PRO A 605 -38.81 3.71 -13.97
CA PRO A 605 -38.55 2.28 -13.95
C PRO A 605 -39.81 1.49 -14.27
N ASP A 606 -39.64 0.44 -15.04
CA ASP A 606 -40.74 -0.47 -15.38
C ASP A 606 -41.05 -1.42 -14.24
N LYS A 607 -40.03 -1.76 -13.44
CA LYS A 607 -40.15 -2.68 -12.31
C LYS A 607 -39.15 -2.36 -11.23
N GLU A 608 -39.53 -2.53 -9.96
CA GLU A 608 -38.63 -2.58 -8.81
C GLU A 608 -38.41 -4.03 -8.40
N LEU A 609 -37.13 -4.44 -8.29
CA LEU A 609 -36.75 -5.75 -7.79
C LEU A 609 -36.35 -5.59 -6.32
N LYS A 610 -36.77 -6.53 -5.48
CA LYS A 610 -36.47 -6.51 -4.04
C LYS A 610 -35.33 -7.47 -3.73
N PHE A 611 -34.18 -6.92 -3.37
CA PHE A 611 -33.04 -7.67 -2.88
C PHE A 611 -33.05 -7.74 -1.34
N GLU A 612 -32.47 -8.80 -0.79
CA GLU A 612 -32.22 -8.90 0.64
C GLU A 612 -30.97 -8.10 1.00
N LYS A 613 -30.84 -7.77 2.29
CA LYS A 613 -29.67 -7.05 2.78
C LYS A 613 -28.38 -7.81 2.48
N GLY A 614 -27.45 -7.15 1.80
CA GLY A 614 -26.17 -7.71 1.40
C GLY A 614 -26.21 -8.55 0.13
N GLU A 615 -27.34 -8.62 -0.59
CA GLU A 615 -27.39 -9.17 -1.94
C GLU A 615 -26.95 -8.12 -2.95
N GLU A 616 -25.98 -8.48 -3.79
CA GLU A 616 -25.48 -7.64 -4.89
C GLU A 616 -25.59 -8.38 -6.22
N PRO A 617 -26.17 -7.76 -7.28
CA PRO A 617 -26.23 -8.37 -8.60
C PRO A 617 -24.84 -8.39 -9.25
N ILE A 618 -24.41 -9.57 -9.75
CA ILE A 618 -23.10 -9.75 -10.38
C ILE A 618 -23.18 -10.02 -11.88
N ALA A 619 -24.22 -10.70 -12.35
CA ALA A 619 -24.44 -10.97 -13.78
C ALA A 619 -25.90 -11.30 -14.08
N TRP A 620 -26.27 -11.20 -15.35
CA TRP A 620 -27.54 -11.70 -15.93
C TRP A 620 -27.35 -13.08 -16.55
N SER A 621 -28.41 -13.90 -16.54
CA SER A 621 -28.48 -15.06 -17.42
C SER A 621 -28.70 -14.62 -18.87
N PRO A 622 -28.27 -15.43 -19.88
CA PRO A 622 -28.37 -15.03 -21.30
C PRO A 622 -29.79 -14.77 -21.80
N ASP A 623 -30.80 -15.31 -21.11
CA ASP A 623 -32.22 -15.21 -21.44
C ASP A 623 -32.98 -14.15 -20.62
N ASP A 624 -32.30 -13.29 -19.92
CA ASP A 624 -32.82 -12.24 -19.01
C ASP A 624 -33.71 -12.75 -17.85
N LYS A 625 -33.88 -14.06 -17.71
CA LYS A 625 -34.81 -14.59 -16.70
C LYS A 625 -34.25 -14.53 -15.29
N PHE A 626 -32.93 -14.59 -15.17
CA PHE A 626 -32.27 -14.64 -13.87
C PHE A 626 -31.19 -13.58 -13.72
N LEU A 627 -31.09 -13.06 -12.50
CA LEU A 627 -29.93 -12.37 -12.01
C LEU A 627 -29.14 -13.31 -11.09
N TYR A 628 -27.82 -13.32 -11.21
CA TYR A 628 -26.95 -13.91 -10.21
C TYR A 628 -26.69 -12.86 -9.13
N LEU A 629 -27.08 -13.19 -7.90
CA LEU A 629 -26.86 -12.33 -6.72
C LEU A 629 -25.82 -12.99 -5.83
N VAL A 630 -24.85 -12.21 -5.35
CA VAL A 630 -23.88 -12.65 -4.35
C VAL A 630 -24.27 -12.08 -2.98
N GLN A 631 -24.21 -12.92 -1.93
CA GLN A 631 -24.39 -12.46 -0.54
C GLN A 631 -23.04 -11.99 0.02
N THR A 632 -22.92 -10.70 0.30
CA THR A 632 -21.66 -10.06 0.68
C THR A 632 -21.39 -10.02 2.19
N GLN A 633 -22.41 -10.24 3.02
CA GLN A 633 -22.32 -10.14 4.48
C GLN A 633 -21.93 -11.45 5.18
N ARG A 634 -21.79 -12.55 4.43
CA ARG A 634 -21.47 -13.88 4.99
C ARG A 634 -20.27 -14.48 4.27
N GLU A 635 -19.41 -15.16 5.02
CA GLU A 635 -18.34 -15.99 4.47
C GLU A 635 -18.57 -17.45 4.88
N PRO A 636 -18.37 -18.41 4.00
CA PRO A 636 -18.10 -18.25 2.56
C PRO A 636 -19.29 -17.65 1.83
N ARG A 637 -19.03 -16.80 0.83
CA ARG A 637 -20.08 -16.17 0.03
C ARG A 637 -20.85 -17.18 -0.78
N THR A 638 -22.16 -16.93 -0.93
CA THR A 638 -23.05 -17.75 -1.72
C THR A 638 -23.58 -16.95 -2.90
N ILE A 639 -23.77 -17.61 -4.04
CA ILE A 639 -24.40 -17.06 -5.24
C ILE A 639 -25.78 -17.67 -5.36
N THR A 640 -26.78 -16.83 -5.58
CA THR A 640 -28.18 -17.19 -5.75
C THR A 640 -28.64 -16.78 -7.15
N ARG A 641 -29.43 -17.60 -7.82
CA ARG A 641 -30.17 -17.22 -9.02
C ARG A 641 -31.50 -16.61 -8.59
N PHE A 642 -31.68 -15.35 -8.89
CA PHE A 642 -32.91 -14.60 -8.64
C PHE A 642 -33.76 -14.54 -9.90
N GLU A 643 -34.92 -15.13 -9.84
CA GLU A 643 -35.88 -15.12 -10.97
C GLU A 643 -36.56 -13.76 -11.08
N VAL A 644 -36.27 -13.01 -12.16
CA VAL A 644 -36.70 -11.61 -12.32
C VAL A 644 -38.21 -11.47 -12.33
N ALA A 645 -38.91 -12.44 -12.92
CA ALA A 645 -40.39 -12.41 -13.04
C ALA A 645 -41.09 -12.58 -11.68
N SER A 646 -40.68 -13.57 -10.89
CA SER A 646 -41.37 -13.99 -9.64
C SER A 646 -40.68 -13.47 -8.35
N GLY A 647 -39.41 -13.07 -8.42
CA GLY A 647 -38.61 -12.76 -7.26
C GLY A 647 -38.10 -14.00 -6.49
N ARG A 648 -38.31 -15.21 -7.06
CA ARG A 648 -37.87 -16.45 -6.40
C ARG A 648 -36.34 -16.58 -6.42
N ARG A 649 -35.77 -17.04 -5.29
CA ARG A 649 -34.37 -17.30 -5.10
C ARG A 649 -34.08 -18.78 -5.15
N LEU A 650 -33.11 -19.16 -6.00
CA LEU A 650 -32.65 -20.53 -6.18
C LEU A 650 -31.17 -20.57 -5.81
N PRO A 651 -30.76 -21.36 -4.80
CA PRO A 651 -29.32 -21.53 -4.50
C PRO A 651 -28.57 -21.99 -5.75
N TRP A 652 -27.39 -21.41 -5.98
CA TRP A 652 -26.61 -21.73 -7.18
C TRP A 652 -25.24 -22.28 -6.86
N LYS A 653 -24.35 -21.46 -6.36
CA LYS A 653 -22.97 -21.83 -6.02
C LYS A 653 -22.52 -21.20 -4.70
N GLN A 654 -21.58 -21.87 -4.04
CA GLN A 654 -20.81 -21.31 -2.94
C GLN A 654 -19.40 -21.06 -3.44
N LEU A 655 -18.80 -19.92 -3.06
CA LEU A 655 -17.41 -19.65 -3.40
C LEU A 655 -16.50 -20.63 -2.67
N PRO A 656 -15.55 -21.27 -3.34
CA PRO A 656 -14.53 -22.06 -2.66
C PRO A 656 -13.65 -21.14 -1.82
N PRO A 657 -13.03 -21.66 -0.74
CA PRO A 657 -12.08 -20.85 0.03
C PRO A 657 -10.87 -20.48 -0.84
N PRO A 658 -10.29 -19.29 -0.64
CA PRO A 658 -9.07 -18.92 -1.32
C PRO A 658 -7.90 -19.79 -0.86
N PRO A 659 -6.90 -20.03 -1.74
CA PRO A 659 -5.76 -20.89 -1.43
C PRO A 659 -4.82 -20.30 -0.37
N ALA A 660 -4.89 -18.99 -0.12
CA ALA A 660 -4.09 -18.32 0.88
C ALA A 660 -4.65 -18.54 2.29
N ARG A 661 -3.86 -19.13 3.20
CA ARG A 661 -4.26 -19.40 4.59
C ARG A 661 -4.65 -18.15 5.40
N ALA A 662 -4.16 -16.97 4.99
CA ALA A 662 -4.41 -15.69 5.64
C ALA A 662 -5.48 -14.86 4.91
N ALA A 663 -6.28 -15.44 4.00
CA ALA A 663 -7.34 -14.72 3.33
C ALA A 663 -8.46 -14.39 4.32
N ILE A 664 -8.84 -13.12 4.36
CA ILE A 664 -9.79 -12.58 5.33
C ILE A 664 -11.17 -12.47 4.70
N LYS A 665 -11.24 -12.13 3.40
CA LYS A 665 -12.49 -11.79 2.74
C LYS A 665 -12.43 -12.08 1.25
N SER A 666 -13.54 -12.60 0.72
CA SER A 666 -13.80 -12.60 -0.72
C SER A 666 -14.37 -11.24 -1.10
N GLU A 667 -13.87 -10.64 -2.16
CA GLU A 667 -14.38 -9.38 -2.70
C GLU A 667 -14.88 -9.60 -4.11
N HIS A 668 -15.16 -8.61 -4.82
CA HIS A 668 -15.57 -8.53 -6.21
C HIS A 668 -15.68 -9.89 -6.95
N VAL A 669 -16.91 -10.36 -7.12
CA VAL A 669 -17.21 -11.65 -7.76
C VAL A 669 -17.71 -11.42 -9.17
N VAL A 670 -17.16 -12.14 -10.13
CA VAL A 670 -17.62 -12.16 -11.53
C VAL A 670 -17.97 -13.60 -11.92
N ILE A 671 -18.98 -13.74 -12.72
CA ILE A 671 -19.46 -15.05 -13.20
C ILE A 671 -19.85 -14.94 -14.67
N THR A 672 -19.60 -16.00 -15.44
CA THR A 672 -20.06 -16.05 -16.84
C THR A 672 -21.58 -16.01 -16.92
N PRO A 673 -22.18 -15.51 -18.03
CA PRO A 673 -23.62 -15.43 -18.17
C PRO A 673 -24.34 -16.78 -18.01
N ASP A 674 -23.71 -17.89 -18.41
CA ASP A 674 -24.22 -19.26 -18.19
C ASP A 674 -24.07 -19.75 -16.73
N GLY A 675 -23.37 -18.98 -15.89
CA GLY A 675 -23.13 -19.31 -14.50
C GLY A 675 -22.17 -20.46 -14.26
N GLN A 676 -21.43 -20.91 -15.29
CA GLN A 676 -20.58 -22.09 -15.16
C GLN A 676 -19.20 -21.75 -14.60
N SER A 677 -18.56 -20.70 -15.12
CA SER A 677 -17.26 -20.24 -14.64
C SER A 677 -17.40 -19.00 -13.77
N LEU A 678 -16.54 -18.87 -12.76
CA LEU A 678 -16.52 -17.71 -11.89
C LEU A 678 -15.08 -17.34 -11.52
N ALA A 679 -14.87 -16.07 -11.22
CA ALA A 679 -13.68 -15.59 -10.58
C ALA A 679 -14.05 -14.62 -9.47
N TYR A 680 -13.18 -14.50 -8.45
CA TYR A 680 -13.35 -13.51 -7.40
C TYR A 680 -12.00 -13.01 -6.90
N THR A 681 -11.99 -11.79 -6.40
CA THR A 681 -10.86 -11.24 -5.67
C THR A 681 -10.92 -11.69 -4.23
N TYR A 682 -9.79 -12.11 -3.66
CA TYR A 682 -9.64 -12.25 -2.22
C TYR A 682 -8.66 -11.22 -1.69
N SER A 683 -8.90 -10.75 -0.48
CA SER A 683 -7.93 -9.93 0.24
C SER A 683 -7.37 -10.71 1.43
N SER A 684 -6.07 -10.55 1.64
CA SER A 684 -5.40 -10.97 2.86
C SER A 684 -4.72 -9.76 3.48
N HIS A 685 -4.87 -9.61 4.78
CA HIS A 685 -4.31 -8.51 5.52
C HIS A 685 -3.75 -9.01 6.84
N SER A 686 -2.53 -8.59 7.17
CA SER A 686 -1.97 -8.75 8.51
C SER A 686 -1.19 -7.50 8.88
N SER A 687 -1.31 -7.09 10.14
CA SER A 687 -0.62 -5.93 10.66
C SER A 687 0.09 -6.27 11.96
N ASP A 688 1.25 -5.68 12.16
CA ASP A 688 1.97 -5.72 13.40
C ASP A 688 2.20 -4.31 13.92
N LEU A 689 1.83 -4.06 15.17
CA LEU A 689 2.06 -2.78 15.83
C LEU A 689 3.46 -2.76 16.49
N TYR A 690 4.16 -1.67 16.30
CA TYR A 690 5.49 -1.44 16.88
C TYR A 690 5.56 -0.12 17.63
N LEU A 691 6.26 -0.15 18.76
CA LEU A 691 6.78 1.02 19.45
C LEU A 691 8.21 1.26 18.96
N VAL A 692 8.46 2.46 18.44
CA VAL A 692 9.78 2.83 17.91
C VAL A 692 10.37 3.97 18.71
N LEU A 693 11.62 3.80 19.15
CA LEU A 693 12.37 4.74 19.95
C LEU A 693 13.55 5.31 19.13
N GLY A 694 13.95 6.54 19.40
CA GLY A 694 15.17 7.14 18.83
C GLY A 694 15.05 7.62 17.39
N LEU A 695 13.84 7.74 16.80
CA LEU A 695 13.64 8.40 15.51
C LEU A 695 13.82 9.92 15.64
N LYS A 696 14.53 10.53 14.68
CA LYS A 696 14.83 11.98 14.66
C LYS A 696 14.34 12.66 13.38
#